data_b638bad654bf01ef5abf2234c5df66d1
#
_entry.id   b638bad654bf01ef5abf2234c5df66d1
#
_cell.length_a   1.000
_cell.length_b   1.000
_cell.length_c   1.000
_cell.angle_alpha   90.00
_cell.angle_beta   90.00
_cell.angle_gamma   90.00
#
_symmetry.space_group_name_H-M   'P 1'
#
loop_
_entity.id
_entity.type
_entity.pdbx_description
1 polymer ?
#
loop_
_entity_poly.entity_id
_entity_poly.type
_entity_poly.pdbx_seq_one_letter_code
_entity_poly.pdbx_strand_id
1 'polypeptide(L)'
;MQYSDEHLRYLRLLSQKYQTVAAAASEIIRIEALLRLPKGTEHFMSDLHGEHEAFVHILNSASGVIREKIDTVLGNGVPAEERAELATLVYYPNQKLPELKARQRDLHAWYRMTLLRLIDLCRFVSSKHTRDHVRRCLPQNCGYILDELLHAHFEDHDKDQYYGEIIESIIRYDRADAYIIRFCEVIKRLAVDRLHIVGDLFDRGPRPDRILDSLMAHHQVDIQWGNHDVVWMGAAAGSPLCIMTVLKTTLAYNNLDTLEGGYGISLRRLERFAQHTYADSDVSRWLPHADQRTAAGDLTAAARMHKAVTVMMLKLEAQVIARNPDFDLQGRDFLNHIDFAAGTVDYFGTTYPLLDCDFPTVDPANPAALTADEEKITAELVRSFAESERLQRHVQFLYAHGAFYKMCNGNLLYHGAVPMTEDGAFAAIRFEGTARSGKQLFDYCDRRARQGYSAPVGSPARLAGQDFLWYLWCGAKSPLFGRSAMTTFERLYIADPAAQVEIKDPYYRHIADPRTAEHILREFGLSGEGSHIVNGHVPVRAIEGESPIKGGGRLIIIDGGFCRAYHRRTGIAGYTLVYNSRGLILRTHQPFESVDKAIHEDEDIASKSEYIYTAPQRILVRDTDEGGRKQALIRDLTALVEAYQSGVIVQGVAQEM
;
A
#
# COMPACT_ATOMS: atom_id res chain seq x y z
N MET A 1 17.33 -42.73 -16.16
CA MET A 1 17.80 -41.70 -15.21
C MET A 1 17.71 -42.24 -13.79
N GLN A 2 18.73 -42.02 -12.95
CA GLN A 2 18.64 -42.33 -11.52
C GLN A 2 18.06 -41.10 -10.81
N TYR A 3 16.83 -41.21 -10.32
CA TYR A 3 16.23 -40.18 -9.48
C TYR A 3 16.75 -40.32 -8.05
N SER A 4 17.01 -39.17 -7.36
CA SER A 4 17.24 -39.20 -5.90
C SER A 4 15.95 -39.59 -5.18
N ASP A 5 16.06 -40.15 -3.98
CA ASP A 5 14.90 -40.51 -3.15
C ASP A 5 13.97 -39.31 -2.86
N GLU A 6 14.55 -38.15 -2.66
CA GLU A 6 13.81 -36.91 -2.44
C GLU A 6 13.03 -36.48 -3.68
N HIS A 7 13.66 -36.57 -4.86
CA HIS A 7 13.02 -36.26 -6.14
C HIS A 7 11.89 -37.27 -6.46
N LEU A 8 12.11 -38.57 -6.22
CA LEU A 8 11.05 -39.57 -6.37
C LEU A 8 9.86 -39.34 -5.44
N ARG A 9 10.13 -38.92 -4.19
CA ARG A 9 9.08 -38.57 -3.24
C ARG A 9 8.26 -37.35 -3.74
N TYR A 10 8.93 -36.37 -4.27
CA TYR A 10 8.27 -35.20 -4.86
C TYR A 10 7.43 -35.57 -6.10
N LEU A 11 7.97 -36.36 -7.03
CA LEU A 11 7.24 -36.83 -8.20
C LEU A 11 6.02 -37.67 -7.82
N ARG A 12 6.10 -38.49 -6.76
CA ARG A 12 4.93 -39.23 -6.23
C ARG A 12 3.85 -38.30 -5.66
N LEU A 13 4.22 -37.16 -5.02
CA LEU A 13 3.25 -36.16 -4.61
C LEU A 13 2.61 -35.47 -5.82
N LEU A 14 3.40 -35.16 -6.82
CA LEU A 14 2.94 -34.51 -8.05
C LEU A 14 2.00 -35.47 -8.85
N SER A 15 2.27 -36.80 -8.84
CA SER A 15 1.44 -37.81 -9.48
C SER A 15 0.02 -37.91 -8.90
N GLN A 16 -0.20 -37.52 -7.65
CA GLN A 16 -1.55 -37.47 -7.06
C GLN A 16 -2.44 -36.46 -7.78
N LYS A 17 -1.86 -35.35 -8.27
CA LYS A 17 -2.57 -34.32 -9.02
C LYS A 17 -2.65 -34.62 -10.52
N TYR A 18 -1.58 -35.13 -11.09
CA TYR A 18 -1.46 -35.44 -12.52
C TYR A 18 -1.29 -36.95 -12.73
N GLN A 19 -2.37 -37.66 -12.55
CA GLN A 19 -2.37 -39.15 -12.39
C GLN A 19 -1.96 -39.94 -13.63
N THR A 20 -1.98 -39.33 -14.83
CA THR A 20 -1.66 -39.98 -16.09
C THR A 20 -0.69 -39.14 -16.93
N VAL A 21 0.00 -39.82 -17.87
CA VAL A 21 0.82 -39.16 -18.89
C VAL A 21 0.00 -38.10 -19.64
N ALA A 22 -1.23 -38.40 -20.02
CA ALA A 22 -2.11 -37.46 -20.72
C ALA A 22 -2.43 -36.23 -19.90
N ALA A 23 -2.72 -36.36 -18.59
CA ALA A 23 -2.99 -35.26 -17.71
C ALA A 23 -1.76 -34.36 -17.53
N ALA A 24 -0.58 -34.95 -17.32
CA ALA A 24 0.67 -34.20 -17.19
C ALA A 24 1.03 -33.45 -18.49
N ALA A 25 0.94 -34.15 -19.64
CA ALA A 25 1.20 -33.57 -20.96
C ALA A 25 0.22 -32.43 -21.30
N SER A 26 -1.07 -32.56 -20.99
CA SER A 26 -2.07 -31.52 -21.19
C SER A 26 -1.73 -30.26 -20.37
N GLU A 27 -1.27 -30.42 -19.14
CA GLU A 27 -0.85 -29.30 -18.31
C GLU A 27 0.43 -28.62 -18.84
N ILE A 28 1.42 -29.39 -19.32
CA ILE A 28 2.62 -28.86 -19.98
C ILE A 28 2.21 -28.00 -21.18
N ILE A 29 1.37 -28.52 -22.08
CA ILE A 29 0.89 -27.80 -23.28
C ILE A 29 0.18 -26.48 -22.85
N ARG A 30 -0.68 -26.57 -21.85
CA ARG A 30 -1.38 -25.40 -21.30
C ARG A 30 -0.42 -24.32 -20.78
N ILE A 31 0.60 -24.74 -20.03
CA ILE A 31 1.59 -23.81 -19.46
C ILE A 31 2.48 -23.22 -20.57
N GLU A 32 2.95 -24.02 -21.53
CA GLU A 32 3.76 -23.54 -22.65
C GLU A 32 3.04 -22.47 -23.47
N ALA A 33 1.74 -22.65 -23.73
CA ALA A 33 0.91 -21.66 -24.39
C ALA A 33 0.78 -20.37 -23.55
N LEU A 34 0.53 -20.50 -22.22
CA LEU A 34 0.43 -19.39 -21.29
C LEU A 34 1.72 -18.56 -21.25
N LEU A 35 2.88 -19.19 -21.28
CA LEU A 35 4.19 -18.52 -21.28
C LEU A 35 4.40 -17.57 -22.48
N ARG A 36 3.61 -17.71 -23.55
CA ARG A 36 3.64 -16.86 -24.75
C ARG A 36 2.74 -15.62 -24.64
N LEU A 37 1.87 -15.55 -23.65
CA LEU A 37 1.03 -14.36 -23.46
C LEU A 37 1.85 -13.17 -22.97
N PRO A 38 1.39 -11.95 -23.25
CA PRO A 38 1.98 -10.76 -22.69
C PRO A 38 1.94 -10.76 -21.17
N LYS A 39 2.99 -10.19 -20.54
CA LYS A 39 2.99 -9.90 -19.09
C LYS A 39 1.74 -9.10 -18.70
N GLY A 40 1.14 -9.45 -17.58
CA GLY A 40 0.06 -8.69 -16.95
C GLY A 40 0.48 -7.27 -16.55
N THR A 41 -0.50 -6.44 -16.23
CA THR A 41 -0.27 -5.04 -15.83
C THR A 41 -0.18 -4.94 -14.31
N GLU A 42 0.89 -4.35 -13.82
CA GLU A 42 1.13 -4.06 -12.40
C GLU A 42 1.09 -2.56 -12.17
N HIS A 43 0.41 -2.13 -11.12
CA HIS A 43 0.39 -0.75 -10.66
C HIS A 43 1.11 -0.62 -9.32
N PHE A 44 1.88 0.46 -9.17
CA PHE A 44 2.60 0.78 -7.94
C PHE A 44 2.16 2.16 -7.46
N MET A 45 1.81 2.26 -6.20
CA MET A 45 1.42 3.49 -5.51
C MET A 45 2.10 3.52 -4.14
N SER A 46 2.31 4.71 -3.58
CA SER A 46 2.84 4.88 -2.23
C SER A 46 2.23 6.08 -1.53
N ASP A 47 2.46 6.17 -0.21
CA ASP A 47 2.18 7.35 0.61
C ASP A 47 0.73 7.83 0.48
N LEU A 48 -0.21 6.88 0.53
CA LEU A 48 -1.65 7.14 0.37
C LEU A 48 -2.25 7.94 1.54
N HIS A 49 -1.68 7.79 2.73
CA HIS A 49 -1.97 8.60 3.89
C HIS A 49 -3.47 8.88 4.12
N GLY A 50 -4.31 7.85 4.07
CA GLY A 50 -5.74 8.00 4.34
C GLY A 50 -6.57 8.77 3.31
N GLU A 51 -6.01 9.18 2.18
CA GLU A 51 -6.71 9.91 1.10
C GLU A 51 -7.55 8.95 0.25
N HIS A 52 -8.62 8.44 0.84
CA HIS A 52 -9.45 7.38 0.26
C HIS A 52 -10.11 7.76 -1.06
N GLU A 53 -10.67 8.97 -1.20
CA GLU A 53 -11.43 9.33 -2.41
C GLU A 53 -10.53 9.36 -3.65
N ALA A 54 -9.37 10.00 -3.55
CA ALA A 54 -8.40 10.03 -4.64
C ALA A 54 -7.87 8.63 -4.96
N PHE A 55 -7.56 7.83 -3.93
CA PHE A 55 -7.13 6.44 -4.10
C PHE A 55 -8.16 5.59 -4.84
N VAL A 56 -9.43 5.62 -4.41
CA VAL A 56 -10.50 4.84 -5.04
C VAL A 56 -10.75 5.28 -6.48
N HIS A 57 -10.68 6.58 -6.78
CA HIS A 57 -10.82 7.06 -8.15
C HIS A 57 -9.69 6.53 -9.04
N ILE A 58 -8.42 6.63 -8.60
CA ILE A 58 -7.26 6.10 -9.34
C ILE A 58 -7.37 4.57 -9.52
N LEU A 59 -7.81 3.86 -8.49
CA LEU A 59 -8.02 2.41 -8.56
C LEU A 59 -9.11 2.05 -9.58
N ASN A 60 -10.27 2.72 -9.52
CA ASN A 60 -11.42 2.47 -10.39
C ASN A 60 -11.15 2.85 -11.85
N SER A 61 -10.38 3.92 -12.09
CA SER A 61 -9.97 4.34 -13.44
C SER A 61 -8.78 3.52 -13.98
N ALA A 62 -8.21 2.63 -13.14
CA ALA A 62 -6.93 1.97 -13.41
C ALA A 62 -5.86 3.02 -13.80
N SER A 63 -5.77 4.10 -13.00
CA SER A 63 -4.87 5.23 -13.25
C SER A 63 -5.05 5.87 -14.64
N GLY A 64 -6.30 5.91 -15.15
CA GLY A 64 -6.66 6.45 -16.48
C GLY A 64 -6.53 5.45 -17.64
N VAL A 65 -6.02 4.23 -17.40
CA VAL A 65 -5.88 3.20 -18.45
C VAL A 65 -7.23 2.80 -19.07
N ILE A 66 -8.30 2.74 -18.25
CA ILE A 66 -9.64 2.38 -18.75
C ILE A 66 -10.13 3.44 -19.73
N ARG A 67 -9.92 4.72 -19.47
CA ARG A 67 -10.28 5.82 -20.39
C ARG A 67 -9.56 5.69 -21.73
N GLU A 68 -8.25 5.46 -21.72
CA GLU A 68 -7.45 5.24 -22.94
C GLU A 68 -7.96 4.04 -23.76
N LYS A 69 -8.43 2.99 -23.09
CA LYS A 69 -9.01 1.82 -23.76
C LYS A 69 -10.38 2.11 -24.36
N ILE A 70 -11.23 2.88 -23.68
CA ILE A 70 -12.52 3.36 -24.21
C ILE A 70 -12.28 4.18 -25.46
N ASP A 71 -11.33 5.13 -25.41
CA ASP A 71 -10.97 5.96 -26.57
C ASP A 71 -10.42 5.12 -27.74
N THR A 72 -9.69 4.04 -27.44
CA THR A 72 -9.17 3.12 -28.46
C THR A 72 -10.29 2.29 -29.11
N VAL A 73 -11.21 1.76 -28.30
CA VAL A 73 -12.29 0.85 -28.77
C VAL A 73 -13.37 1.60 -29.54
N LEU A 74 -13.80 2.75 -29.01
CA LEU A 74 -14.90 3.51 -29.59
C LEU A 74 -14.45 4.51 -30.66
N GLY A 75 -13.16 4.92 -30.63
CA GLY A 75 -12.59 5.84 -31.60
C GLY A 75 -13.31 7.18 -31.69
N ASN A 76 -13.14 7.86 -32.83
CA ASN A 76 -13.79 9.15 -33.08
C ASN A 76 -15.25 9.04 -33.53
N GLY A 77 -15.77 7.81 -33.72
CA GLY A 77 -17.16 7.57 -34.07
C GLY A 77 -18.16 7.83 -32.93
N VAL A 78 -17.67 7.90 -31.68
CA VAL A 78 -18.46 8.23 -30.50
C VAL A 78 -17.99 9.57 -29.92
N PRO A 79 -18.88 10.52 -29.60
CA PRO A 79 -18.52 11.82 -29.03
C PRO A 79 -17.68 11.68 -27.76
N ALA A 80 -16.78 12.65 -27.50
CA ALA A 80 -15.89 12.64 -26.35
C ALA A 80 -16.66 12.64 -25.02
N GLU A 81 -17.79 13.32 -24.96
CA GLU A 81 -18.70 13.38 -23.82
C GLU A 81 -19.30 12.00 -23.50
N GLU A 82 -19.80 11.28 -24.52
CA GLU A 82 -20.35 9.92 -24.32
C GLU A 82 -19.26 8.92 -23.89
N ARG A 83 -18.01 9.10 -24.37
CA ARG A 83 -16.88 8.29 -23.91
C ARG A 83 -16.50 8.62 -22.46
N ALA A 84 -16.65 9.90 -22.02
CA ALA A 84 -16.48 10.31 -20.64
C ALA A 84 -17.55 9.71 -19.73
N GLU A 85 -18.81 9.81 -20.11
CA GLU A 85 -19.95 9.20 -19.40
C GLU A 85 -19.75 7.67 -19.24
N LEU A 86 -19.31 6.98 -20.31
CA LEU A 86 -19.03 5.54 -20.23
C LEU A 86 -17.87 5.23 -19.30
N ALA A 87 -16.82 6.06 -19.25
CA ALA A 87 -15.72 5.89 -18.33
C ALA A 87 -16.18 6.05 -16.87
N THR A 88 -16.94 7.11 -16.57
CA THR A 88 -17.52 7.33 -15.24
C THR A 88 -18.48 6.20 -14.84
N LEU A 89 -19.26 5.68 -15.78
CA LEU A 89 -20.12 4.51 -15.54
C LEU A 89 -19.27 3.27 -15.16
N VAL A 90 -18.15 3.03 -15.84
CA VAL A 90 -17.24 1.92 -15.48
C VAL A 90 -16.62 2.14 -14.09
N TYR A 91 -16.23 3.36 -13.76
CA TYR A 91 -15.62 3.68 -12.47
C TYR A 91 -16.60 3.54 -11.30
N TYR A 92 -17.82 4.08 -11.46
CA TYR A 92 -18.84 4.21 -10.42
C TYR A 92 -20.22 3.69 -10.87
N PRO A 93 -20.34 2.40 -11.23
CA PRO A 93 -21.56 1.90 -11.86
C PRO A 93 -22.80 2.06 -10.98
N ASN A 94 -22.69 1.88 -9.67
CA ASN A 94 -23.84 1.97 -8.76
C ASN A 94 -24.38 3.39 -8.59
N GLN A 95 -23.51 4.40 -8.70
CA GLN A 95 -23.87 5.81 -8.55
C GLN A 95 -24.27 6.44 -9.89
N LYS A 96 -23.49 6.20 -10.95
CA LYS A 96 -23.71 6.82 -12.26
C LYS A 96 -24.89 6.24 -13.03
N LEU A 97 -25.14 4.93 -12.91
CA LEU A 97 -26.22 4.26 -13.66
C LEU A 97 -27.61 4.88 -13.44
N PRO A 98 -28.06 5.16 -12.20
CA PRO A 98 -29.36 5.82 -11.98
C PRO A 98 -29.47 7.20 -12.64
N GLU A 99 -28.39 7.98 -12.61
CA GLU A 99 -28.34 9.31 -13.22
C GLU A 99 -28.47 9.25 -14.74
N LEU A 100 -27.71 8.35 -15.39
CA LEU A 100 -27.77 8.18 -16.84
C LEU A 100 -29.14 7.70 -17.29
N LYS A 101 -29.76 6.75 -16.58
CA LYS A 101 -31.11 6.27 -16.87
C LYS A 101 -32.16 7.37 -16.84
N ALA A 102 -32.10 8.25 -15.84
CA ALA A 102 -33.07 9.33 -15.66
C ALA A 102 -33.08 10.33 -16.83
N ARG A 103 -31.99 10.41 -17.60
CA ARG A 103 -31.83 11.30 -18.75
C ARG A 103 -32.33 10.68 -20.08
N GLN A 104 -32.58 9.35 -20.12
CA GLN A 104 -32.92 8.66 -21.37
C GLN A 104 -34.39 8.80 -21.75
N ARG A 105 -34.64 9.10 -23.04
CA ARG A 105 -35.98 9.09 -23.63
C ARG A 105 -36.41 7.68 -24.09
N ASP A 106 -35.45 6.93 -24.63
CA ASP A 106 -35.58 5.51 -25.01
C ASP A 106 -34.60 4.67 -24.19
N LEU A 107 -35.09 4.18 -23.08
CA LEU A 107 -34.29 3.39 -22.13
C LEU A 107 -33.87 2.05 -22.73
N HIS A 108 -34.72 1.45 -23.59
CA HIS A 108 -34.42 0.17 -24.22
C HIS A 108 -33.25 0.29 -25.21
N ALA A 109 -33.27 1.28 -26.08
CA ALA A 109 -32.20 1.54 -27.04
C ALA A 109 -30.90 1.90 -26.32
N TRP A 110 -30.98 2.68 -25.23
CA TRP A 110 -29.82 3.04 -24.41
C TRP A 110 -29.19 1.83 -23.73
N TYR A 111 -29.97 0.94 -23.10
CA TYR A 111 -29.48 -0.29 -22.52
C TYR A 111 -28.75 -1.17 -23.53
N ARG A 112 -29.37 -1.36 -24.70
CA ARG A 112 -28.79 -2.17 -25.76
C ARG A 112 -27.43 -1.60 -26.19
N MET A 113 -27.35 -0.31 -26.45
CA MET A 113 -26.10 0.35 -26.86
C MET A 113 -25.02 0.29 -25.76
N THR A 114 -25.41 0.54 -24.51
CA THR A 114 -24.47 0.50 -23.36
C THR A 114 -23.91 -0.90 -23.15
N LEU A 115 -24.74 -1.95 -23.22
CA LEU A 115 -24.29 -3.33 -23.11
C LEU A 115 -23.31 -3.70 -24.23
N LEU A 116 -23.60 -3.34 -25.49
CA LEU A 116 -22.70 -3.60 -26.61
C LEU A 116 -21.33 -2.92 -26.42
N ARG A 117 -21.31 -1.64 -26.04
CA ARG A 117 -20.08 -0.88 -25.77
C ARG A 117 -19.26 -1.52 -24.64
N LEU A 118 -19.92 -1.98 -23.56
CA LEU A 118 -19.25 -2.65 -22.44
C LEU A 118 -18.72 -4.03 -22.82
N ILE A 119 -19.43 -4.78 -23.67
CA ILE A 119 -18.98 -6.05 -24.22
C ILE A 119 -17.70 -5.84 -25.04
N ASP A 120 -17.68 -4.88 -25.95
CA ASP A 120 -16.51 -4.59 -26.78
C ASP A 120 -15.30 -4.15 -25.94
N LEU A 121 -15.53 -3.26 -24.96
CA LEU A 121 -14.50 -2.85 -24.03
C LEU A 121 -13.96 -4.03 -23.21
N CYS A 122 -14.84 -4.88 -22.69
CA CYS A 122 -14.47 -6.04 -21.90
C CYS A 122 -13.66 -7.06 -22.74
N ARG A 123 -14.03 -7.29 -23.99
CA ARG A 123 -13.27 -8.10 -24.97
C ARG A 123 -11.86 -7.53 -25.17
N PHE A 124 -11.77 -6.22 -25.39
CA PHE A 124 -10.48 -5.56 -25.59
C PHE A 124 -9.57 -5.70 -24.37
N VAL A 125 -10.13 -5.47 -23.17
CA VAL A 125 -9.37 -5.61 -21.90
C VAL A 125 -8.95 -7.06 -21.66
N SER A 126 -9.81 -8.03 -21.96
CA SER A 126 -9.57 -9.47 -21.76
C SER A 126 -8.59 -10.09 -22.74
N SER A 127 -8.28 -9.43 -23.87
CA SER A 127 -7.50 -10.00 -24.98
C SER A 127 -6.07 -10.47 -24.61
N LYS A 128 -5.52 -9.97 -23.50
CA LYS A 128 -4.21 -10.38 -22.96
C LYS A 128 -4.27 -11.59 -22.03
N HIS A 129 -5.48 -12.07 -21.68
CA HIS A 129 -5.69 -13.14 -20.71
C HIS A 129 -6.15 -14.44 -21.39
N THR A 130 -5.94 -15.58 -20.71
CA THR A 130 -6.57 -16.83 -21.14
C THR A 130 -8.07 -16.80 -20.86
N ARG A 131 -8.84 -17.57 -21.65
CA ARG A 131 -10.29 -17.73 -21.42
C ARG A 131 -10.58 -18.27 -20.01
N ASP A 132 -9.79 -19.22 -19.53
CA ASP A 132 -9.89 -19.75 -18.16
C ASP A 132 -9.68 -18.67 -17.08
N HIS A 133 -8.72 -17.77 -17.28
CA HIS A 133 -8.52 -16.65 -16.36
C HIS A 133 -9.72 -15.70 -16.36
N VAL A 134 -10.24 -15.32 -17.54
CA VAL A 134 -11.43 -14.48 -17.68
C VAL A 134 -12.63 -15.12 -16.99
N ARG A 135 -12.90 -16.41 -17.23
CA ARG A 135 -13.99 -17.14 -16.58
C ARG A 135 -13.94 -17.11 -15.06
N ARG A 136 -12.75 -17.23 -14.48
CA ARG A 136 -12.57 -17.13 -13.03
C ARG A 136 -12.84 -15.73 -12.48
N CYS A 137 -12.76 -14.70 -13.34
CA CYS A 137 -13.11 -13.33 -12.97
C CYS A 137 -14.62 -13.06 -13.07
N LEU A 138 -15.38 -13.93 -13.75
CA LEU A 138 -16.83 -13.75 -13.94
C LEU A 138 -17.60 -14.13 -12.67
N PRO A 139 -18.70 -13.42 -12.35
CA PRO A 139 -19.56 -13.76 -11.22
C PRO A 139 -20.29 -15.08 -11.44
N GLN A 140 -20.44 -15.91 -10.41
CA GLN A 140 -21.05 -17.24 -10.51
C GLN A 140 -22.48 -17.25 -11.04
N ASN A 141 -23.28 -16.25 -10.69
CA ASN A 141 -24.72 -16.21 -10.99
C ASN A 141 -25.08 -15.78 -12.43
N CYS A 142 -24.15 -15.15 -13.16
CA CYS A 142 -24.35 -14.72 -14.55
C CYS A 142 -23.14 -15.00 -15.45
N GLY A 143 -22.14 -15.71 -14.93
CA GLY A 143 -20.87 -15.95 -15.63
C GLY A 143 -21.03 -16.64 -16.97
N TYR A 144 -21.98 -17.59 -17.12
CA TYR A 144 -22.25 -18.25 -18.38
C TYR A 144 -22.68 -17.25 -19.47
N ILE A 145 -23.65 -16.37 -19.18
CA ILE A 145 -24.15 -15.38 -20.13
C ILE A 145 -23.06 -14.37 -20.50
N LEU A 146 -22.28 -13.93 -19.49
CA LEU A 146 -21.15 -13.02 -19.75
C LEU A 146 -20.08 -13.67 -20.62
N ASP A 147 -19.75 -14.96 -20.36
CA ASP A 147 -18.77 -15.71 -21.18
C ASP A 147 -19.26 -15.87 -22.63
N GLU A 148 -20.54 -16.20 -22.83
CA GLU A 148 -21.15 -16.26 -24.17
C GLU A 148 -21.03 -14.91 -24.90
N LEU A 149 -21.43 -13.81 -24.27
CA LEU A 149 -21.36 -12.47 -24.87
C LEU A 149 -19.92 -12.02 -25.14
N LEU A 150 -18.96 -12.38 -24.30
CA LEU A 150 -17.54 -12.06 -24.52
C LEU A 150 -16.93 -12.82 -25.69
N HIS A 151 -17.44 -14.00 -26.02
CA HIS A 151 -16.95 -14.84 -27.11
C HIS A 151 -17.87 -14.79 -28.34
N ALA A 152 -18.90 -13.95 -28.34
CA ALA A 152 -19.73 -13.70 -29.50
C ALA A 152 -18.89 -13.09 -30.64
N HIS A 153 -18.85 -13.75 -31.79
CA HIS A 153 -18.36 -13.17 -33.03
C HIS A 153 -19.58 -12.69 -33.80
N PHE A 154 -19.87 -11.39 -33.72
CA PHE A 154 -21.02 -10.79 -34.44
C PHE A 154 -20.89 -10.86 -35.95
N GLU A 155 -19.78 -11.38 -36.47
CA GLU A 155 -19.56 -11.67 -37.89
C GLU A 155 -20.04 -13.11 -38.26
N ASP A 156 -20.34 -13.96 -37.27
CA ASP A 156 -20.92 -15.29 -37.49
C ASP A 156 -22.42 -15.17 -37.76
N HIS A 157 -22.80 -15.10 -39.01
CA HIS A 157 -24.19 -14.94 -39.47
C HIS A 157 -25.20 -15.88 -38.81
N ASP A 158 -24.78 -17.09 -38.43
CA ASP A 158 -25.64 -18.09 -37.80
C ASP A 158 -25.98 -17.82 -36.32
N LYS A 159 -25.19 -16.99 -35.64
CA LYS A 159 -25.35 -16.69 -34.18
C LYS A 159 -25.76 -15.26 -33.87
N ASP A 160 -25.86 -14.41 -34.87
CA ASP A 160 -26.17 -12.99 -34.68
C ASP A 160 -27.51 -12.80 -33.96
N GLN A 161 -28.53 -13.57 -34.39
CA GLN A 161 -29.84 -13.58 -33.74
C GLN A 161 -29.78 -14.14 -32.31
N TYR A 162 -28.97 -15.14 -32.06
CA TYR A 162 -28.79 -15.73 -30.71
C TYR A 162 -28.21 -14.71 -29.72
N TYR A 163 -27.17 -14.01 -30.09
CA TYR A 163 -26.56 -12.99 -29.20
C TYR A 163 -27.45 -11.77 -29.03
N GLY A 164 -28.13 -11.36 -30.12
CA GLY A 164 -29.16 -10.32 -30.09
C GLY A 164 -30.27 -10.67 -29.08
N GLU A 165 -30.80 -11.92 -29.13
CA GLU A 165 -31.85 -12.37 -28.22
C GLU A 165 -31.40 -12.46 -26.77
N ILE A 166 -30.11 -12.77 -26.49
CA ILE A 166 -29.56 -12.70 -25.12
C ILE A 166 -29.67 -11.27 -24.59
N ILE A 167 -29.23 -10.26 -25.37
CA ILE A 167 -29.27 -8.86 -24.95
C ILE A 167 -30.73 -8.40 -24.75
N GLU A 168 -31.61 -8.72 -25.70
CA GLU A 168 -33.03 -8.38 -25.63
C GLU A 168 -33.71 -9.04 -24.41
N SER A 169 -33.34 -10.29 -24.09
CA SER A 169 -33.83 -10.98 -22.91
C SER A 169 -33.32 -10.36 -21.61
N ILE A 170 -32.06 -9.95 -21.54
CA ILE A 170 -31.52 -9.22 -20.39
C ILE A 170 -32.34 -7.95 -20.11
N ILE A 171 -32.69 -7.21 -21.16
CA ILE A 171 -33.50 -5.98 -21.04
C ILE A 171 -34.97 -6.31 -20.68
N ARG A 172 -35.58 -7.26 -21.38
CA ARG A 172 -36.98 -7.70 -21.18
C ARG A 172 -37.26 -8.19 -19.74
N TYR A 173 -36.29 -8.88 -19.15
CA TYR A 173 -36.41 -9.40 -17.79
C TYR A 173 -35.88 -8.46 -16.69
N ASP A 174 -35.68 -7.17 -17.02
CA ASP A 174 -35.22 -6.12 -16.10
C ASP A 174 -33.91 -6.46 -15.40
N ARG A 175 -32.96 -7.05 -16.16
CA ARG A 175 -31.65 -7.44 -15.64
C ARG A 175 -30.51 -6.54 -16.14
N ALA A 176 -30.80 -5.56 -17.00
CA ALA A 176 -29.78 -4.73 -17.65
C ALA A 176 -28.86 -4.02 -16.66
N ASP A 177 -29.39 -3.42 -15.59
CA ASP A 177 -28.61 -2.77 -14.56
C ASP A 177 -27.58 -3.72 -13.93
N ALA A 178 -28.01 -4.92 -13.58
CA ALA A 178 -27.14 -5.92 -12.97
C ALA A 178 -26.01 -6.33 -13.92
N TYR A 179 -26.30 -6.53 -15.21
CA TYR A 179 -25.28 -6.91 -16.19
C TYR A 179 -24.30 -5.78 -16.49
N ILE A 180 -24.77 -4.52 -16.59
CA ILE A 180 -23.92 -3.34 -16.74
C ILE A 180 -22.93 -3.25 -15.57
N ILE A 181 -23.43 -3.34 -14.33
CA ILE A 181 -22.57 -3.32 -13.12
C ILE A 181 -21.52 -4.44 -13.19
N ARG A 182 -21.92 -5.67 -13.56
CA ARG A 182 -20.99 -6.80 -13.62
C ARG A 182 -19.94 -6.65 -14.72
N PHE A 183 -20.29 -6.13 -15.89
CA PHE A 183 -19.29 -5.81 -16.92
C PHE A 183 -18.30 -4.77 -16.42
N CYS A 184 -18.75 -3.71 -15.75
CA CYS A 184 -17.88 -2.69 -15.17
C CYS A 184 -16.90 -3.29 -14.14
N GLU A 185 -17.38 -4.18 -13.25
CA GLU A 185 -16.55 -4.88 -12.28
C GLU A 185 -15.48 -5.77 -12.95
N VAL A 186 -15.86 -6.53 -13.98
CA VAL A 186 -14.95 -7.39 -14.74
C VAL A 186 -13.90 -6.57 -15.49
N ILE A 187 -14.28 -5.47 -16.11
CA ILE A 187 -13.38 -4.55 -16.81
C ILE A 187 -12.32 -4.00 -15.83
N LYS A 188 -12.73 -3.50 -14.67
CA LYS A 188 -11.82 -3.00 -13.64
C LYS A 188 -10.85 -4.09 -13.16
N ARG A 189 -11.36 -5.28 -12.90
CA ARG A 189 -10.56 -6.43 -12.44
C ARG A 189 -9.52 -6.89 -13.45
N LEU A 190 -9.84 -6.88 -14.75
CA LEU A 190 -8.94 -7.30 -15.83
C LEU A 190 -7.99 -6.18 -16.29
N ALA A 191 -8.24 -4.92 -15.92
CA ALA A 191 -7.40 -3.80 -16.30
C ALA A 191 -6.05 -3.81 -15.54
N VAL A 192 -6.07 -4.19 -14.26
CA VAL A 192 -4.89 -4.26 -13.38
C VAL A 192 -4.77 -5.66 -12.82
N ASP A 193 -3.68 -6.36 -13.12
CA ASP A 193 -3.46 -7.73 -12.69
C ASP A 193 -2.94 -7.80 -11.25
N ARG A 194 -2.14 -6.81 -10.84
CA ARG A 194 -1.57 -6.73 -9.49
C ARG A 194 -1.37 -5.28 -9.07
N LEU A 195 -1.62 -5.02 -7.80
CA LEU A 195 -1.38 -3.74 -7.15
C LEU A 195 -0.27 -3.87 -6.11
N HIS A 196 0.70 -2.96 -6.14
CA HIS A 196 1.77 -2.83 -5.15
C HIS A 196 1.62 -1.50 -4.43
N ILE A 197 1.57 -1.55 -3.09
CA ILE A 197 1.56 -0.36 -2.25
C ILE A 197 2.90 -0.28 -1.52
N VAL A 198 3.65 0.78 -1.80
CA VAL A 198 5.01 0.97 -1.28
C VAL A 198 4.99 1.85 -0.02
N GLY A 199 4.13 1.49 0.93
CA GLY A 199 4.05 2.03 2.29
C GLY A 199 3.22 3.30 2.46
N ASP A 200 3.07 3.64 3.75
CA ASP A 200 2.39 4.81 4.28
C ASP A 200 0.90 4.91 3.88
N LEU A 201 0.16 3.90 4.35
CA LEU A 201 -1.30 3.85 4.22
C LEU A 201 -2.01 4.74 5.25
N PHE A 202 -1.43 4.80 6.47
CA PHE A 202 -2.01 5.49 7.62
C PHE A 202 -1.57 6.94 7.76
N ASP A 203 -2.23 7.63 8.68
CA ASP A 203 -1.99 8.99 9.15
C ASP A 203 -2.24 10.09 8.10
N ARG A 204 -2.32 11.32 8.58
CA ARG A 204 -2.47 12.58 7.84
C ARG A 204 -3.83 12.78 7.18
N GLY A 205 -4.30 11.88 6.34
CA GLY A 205 -5.63 11.92 5.73
C GLY A 205 -6.67 11.15 6.56
N PRO A 206 -7.98 11.32 6.23
CA PRO A 206 -9.06 10.99 7.16
C PRO A 206 -9.50 9.52 7.18
N ARG A 207 -9.22 8.71 6.13
CA ARG A 207 -9.88 7.41 5.98
C ARG A 207 -8.96 6.25 5.57
N PRO A 208 -7.85 6.01 6.32
CA PRO A 208 -6.99 4.83 6.08
C PRO A 208 -7.76 3.50 6.24
N ASP A 209 -8.76 3.47 7.11
CA ASP A 209 -9.64 2.33 7.33
C ASP A 209 -10.37 1.89 6.06
N ARG A 210 -10.88 2.83 5.26
CA ARG A 210 -11.55 2.55 3.99
C ARG A 210 -10.56 2.16 2.87
N ILE A 211 -9.35 2.73 2.88
CA ILE A 211 -8.30 2.29 1.96
C ILE A 211 -7.99 0.81 2.17
N LEU A 212 -7.80 0.40 3.43
CA LEU A 212 -7.52 -1.00 3.76
C LEU A 212 -8.67 -1.93 3.40
N ASP A 213 -9.94 -1.55 3.64
CA ASP A 213 -11.09 -2.33 3.15
C ASP A 213 -11.06 -2.50 1.62
N SER A 214 -10.70 -1.44 0.87
CA SER A 214 -10.60 -1.49 -0.60
C SER A 214 -9.45 -2.39 -1.06
N LEU A 215 -8.30 -2.35 -0.38
CA LEU A 215 -7.16 -3.23 -0.66
C LEU A 215 -7.47 -4.70 -0.35
N MET A 216 -8.19 -4.97 0.75
CA MET A 216 -8.64 -6.32 1.11
C MET A 216 -9.63 -6.90 0.10
N ALA A 217 -10.43 -6.05 -0.55
CA ALA A 217 -11.35 -6.45 -1.61
C ALA A 217 -10.64 -6.64 -2.97
N HIS A 218 -9.41 -6.12 -3.13
CA HIS A 218 -8.67 -6.25 -4.39
C HIS A 218 -8.16 -7.67 -4.58
N HIS A 219 -8.24 -8.18 -5.83
CA HIS A 219 -7.95 -9.59 -6.13
C HIS A 219 -6.48 -10.00 -5.96
N GLN A 220 -5.53 -9.04 -6.08
CA GLN A 220 -4.10 -9.31 -5.87
C GLN A 220 -3.37 -8.03 -5.46
N VAL A 221 -2.89 -7.99 -4.22
CA VAL A 221 -2.17 -6.85 -3.65
C VAL A 221 -0.95 -7.30 -2.86
N ASP A 222 0.11 -6.51 -2.94
CA ASP A 222 1.31 -6.62 -2.12
C ASP A 222 1.56 -5.26 -1.44
N ILE A 223 2.05 -5.27 -0.20
CA ILE A 223 2.31 -4.06 0.57
C ILE A 223 3.75 -4.09 1.09
N GLN A 224 4.49 -3.01 0.92
CA GLN A 224 5.73 -2.77 1.66
C GLN A 224 5.40 -1.80 2.78
N TRP A 225 5.77 -2.15 4.02
CA TRP A 225 5.40 -1.31 5.17
C TRP A 225 6.16 0.01 5.16
N GLY A 226 5.43 1.11 5.39
CA GLY A 226 6.00 2.42 5.68
C GLY A 226 6.21 2.66 7.17
N ASN A 227 6.86 3.77 7.52
CA ASN A 227 7.07 4.09 8.93
C ASN A 227 5.74 4.43 9.64
N HIS A 228 4.77 5.03 8.97
CA HIS A 228 3.42 5.22 9.52
C HIS A 228 2.68 3.90 9.71
N ASP A 229 2.86 2.93 8.84
CA ASP A 229 2.20 1.62 8.96
C ASP A 229 2.72 0.84 10.17
N VAL A 230 4.04 0.79 10.38
CA VAL A 230 4.62 0.00 11.48
C VAL A 230 4.25 0.53 12.85
N VAL A 231 4.02 1.83 13.03
CA VAL A 231 3.56 2.38 14.30
C VAL A 231 2.11 1.98 14.60
N TRP A 232 1.24 1.95 13.58
CA TRP A 232 -0.12 1.42 13.72
C TRP A 232 -0.13 -0.10 13.97
N MET A 233 0.77 -0.84 13.32
CA MET A 233 0.97 -2.28 13.58
C MET A 233 1.44 -2.51 15.02
N GLY A 234 2.32 -1.65 15.55
CA GLY A 234 2.77 -1.67 16.95
C GLY A 234 1.65 -1.32 17.93
N ALA A 235 0.82 -0.34 17.60
CA ALA A 235 -0.35 0.03 18.39
C ALA A 235 -1.37 -1.13 18.48
N ALA A 236 -1.68 -1.77 17.37
CA ALA A 236 -2.55 -2.95 17.32
C ALA A 236 -1.95 -4.17 18.06
N ALA A 237 -0.62 -4.27 18.11
CA ALA A 237 0.09 -5.29 18.89
C ALA A 237 0.03 -5.02 20.40
N GLY A 238 -0.45 -3.85 20.84
CA GLY A 238 -0.59 -3.44 22.23
C GLY A 238 0.64 -2.70 22.79
N SER A 239 1.48 -2.09 21.93
CA SER A 239 2.57 -1.21 22.37
C SER A 239 2.03 0.12 22.88
N PRO A 240 2.20 0.46 24.18
CA PRO A 240 1.72 1.73 24.72
C PRO A 240 2.32 2.95 24.00
N LEU A 241 3.61 2.90 23.70
CA LEU A 241 4.30 4.00 23.03
C LEU A 241 3.81 4.19 21.57
N CYS A 242 3.62 3.11 20.82
CA CYS A 242 3.04 3.18 19.48
C CYS A 242 1.62 3.75 19.52
N ILE A 243 0.81 3.39 20.53
CA ILE A 243 -0.54 3.92 20.71
C ILE A 243 -0.49 5.44 20.94
N MET A 244 0.38 5.93 21.84
CA MET A 244 0.52 7.37 22.07
C MET A 244 1.02 8.10 20.83
N THR A 245 1.92 7.49 20.06
CA THR A 245 2.42 8.05 18.79
C THR A 245 1.30 8.17 17.74
N VAL A 246 0.47 7.13 17.60
CA VAL A 246 -0.73 7.16 16.74
C VAL A 246 -1.70 8.26 17.17
N LEU A 247 -2.03 8.32 18.47
CA LEU A 247 -2.95 9.33 19.00
C LEU A 247 -2.42 10.75 18.78
N LYS A 248 -1.12 10.99 19.06
CA LYS A 248 -0.48 12.29 18.83
C LYS A 248 -0.61 12.72 17.37
N THR A 249 -0.31 11.82 16.43
CA THR A 249 -0.40 12.11 14.99
C THR A 249 -1.86 12.35 14.58
N THR A 250 -2.78 11.50 15.02
CA THR A 250 -4.22 11.65 14.73
C THR A 250 -4.77 13.00 15.23
N LEU A 251 -4.39 13.41 16.44
CA LEU A 251 -4.79 14.71 17.02
C LEU A 251 -4.18 15.88 16.27
N ALA A 252 -2.91 15.80 15.87
CA ALA A 252 -2.25 16.85 15.10
C ALA A 252 -2.91 17.09 13.72
N TYR A 253 -3.52 16.06 13.13
CA TYR A 253 -4.25 16.15 11.85
C TYR A 253 -5.77 16.22 12.02
N ASN A 254 -6.30 16.26 13.25
CA ASN A 254 -7.74 16.31 13.57
C ASN A 254 -8.56 15.17 12.93
N ASN A 255 -7.99 13.96 12.90
CA ASN A 255 -8.59 12.78 12.27
C ASN A 255 -9.16 11.78 13.30
N LEU A 256 -9.81 12.30 14.35
CA LEU A 256 -10.37 11.47 15.43
C LEU A 256 -11.40 10.46 14.95
N ASP A 257 -12.14 10.77 13.87
CA ASP A 257 -13.10 9.86 13.26
C ASP A 257 -12.47 8.56 12.75
N THR A 258 -11.18 8.57 12.41
CA THR A 258 -10.45 7.33 12.08
C THR A 258 -10.44 6.37 13.26
N LEU A 259 -10.22 6.86 14.48
CA LEU A 259 -10.19 6.03 15.69
C LEU A 259 -11.59 5.67 16.16
N GLU A 260 -12.46 6.67 16.34
CA GLU A 260 -13.79 6.46 16.93
C GLU A 260 -14.78 5.85 15.92
N GLY A 261 -14.99 6.50 14.79
CA GLY A 261 -15.89 6.04 13.73
C GLY A 261 -15.32 4.88 12.91
N GLY A 262 -14.03 4.91 12.61
CA GLY A 262 -13.35 3.90 11.80
C GLY A 262 -13.06 2.60 12.55
N TYR A 263 -12.47 2.69 13.74
CA TYR A 263 -12.00 1.52 14.50
C TYR A 263 -12.74 1.27 15.82
N GLY A 264 -13.69 2.11 16.21
CA GLY A 264 -14.47 1.95 17.44
C GLY A 264 -13.66 2.18 18.73
N ILE A 265 -12.55 2.92 18.65
CA ILE A 265 -11.65 3.20 19.77
C ILE A 265 -12.10 4.50 20.45
N SER A 266 -12.67 4.39 21.65
CA SER A 266 -13.20 5.53 22.39
C SER A 266 -12.10 6.34 23.09
N LEU A 267 -12.13 7.65 22.92
CA LEU A 267 -11.19 8.59 23.54
C LEU A 267 -11.79 9.35 24.75
N ARG A 268 -13.02 9.05 25.16
CA ARG A 268 -13.76 9.79 26.20
C ARG A 268 -13.01 9.92 27.53
N ARG A 269 -12.28 8.89 27.94
CA ARG A 269 -11.52 8.96 29.20
C ARG A 269 -10.32 9.86 29.07
N LEU A 270 -9.60 9.77 27.97
CA LEU A 270 -8.48 10.64 27.65
C LEU A 270 -8.95 12.10 27.55
N GLU A 271 -10.05 12.36 26.87
CA GLU A 271 -10.65 13.69 26.75
C GLU A 271 -10.98 14.30 28.11
N ARG A 272 -11.69 13.55 28.98
CA ARG A 272 -12.04 14.00 30.33
C ARG A 272 -10.80 14.27 31.18
N PHE A 273 -9.80 13.43 31.11
CA PHE A 273 -8.53 13.62 31.79
C PHE A 273 -7.82 14.89 31.31
N ALA A 274 -7.72 15.05 29.99
CA ALA A 274 -7.06 16.22 29.39
C ALA A 274 -7.79 17.53 29.74
N GLN A 275 -9.14 17.53 29.69
CA GLN A 275 -9.95 18.68 30.08
C GLN A 275 -9.76 19.09 31.54
N HIS A 276 -9.60 18.11 32.45
CA HIS A 276 -9.39 18.39 33.87
C HIS A 276 -7.94 18.81 34.18
N THR A 277 -6.98 18.04 33.70
CA THR A 277 -5.55 18.18 34.06
C THR A 277 -4.89 19.36 33.35
N TYR A 278 -5.30 19.65 32.13
CA TYR A 278 -4.76 20.72 31.28
C TYR A 278 -5.76 21.87 31.06
N ALA A 279 -6.69 22.07 32.03
CA ALA A 279 -7.72 23.12 31.96
C ALA A 279 -7.13 24.53 31.79
N ASP A 280 -6.10 24.84 32.56
CA ASP A 280 -5.43 26.15 32.63
C ASP A 280 -4.16 26.22 31.77
N SER A 281 -3.79 25.14 31.07
CA SER A 281 -2.60 25.06 30.22
C SER A 281 -2.77 25.87 28.94
N ASP A 282 -1.70 26.56 28.51
CA ASP A 282 -1.64 27.08 27.14
C ASP A 282 -1.48 25.89 26.16
N VAL A 283 -2.48 25.71 25.32
CA VAL A 283 -2.51 24.61 24.31
C VAL A 283 -2.40 25.14 22.87
N SER A 284 -2.03 26.42 22.71
CA SER A 284 -1.94 27.06 21.38
C SER A 284 -1.00 26.34 20.42
N ARG A 285 0.08 25.71 20.91
CA ARG A 285 1.07 24.95 20.15
C ARG A 285 0.60 23.56 19.74
N TRP A 286 -0.41 23.03 20.43
CA TRP A 286 -0.99 21.71 20.19
C TRP A 286 -2.26 21.75 19.34
N LEU A 287 -2.67 22.94 18.87
CA LEU A 287 -3.78 23.05 17.92
C LEU A 287 -3.48 22.22 16.66
N PRO A 288 -4.47 21.56 16.08
CA PRO A 288 -4.30 20.86 14.81
C PRO A 288 -3.69 21.77 13.74
N HIS A 289 -3.05 21.17 12.74
CA HIS A 289 -2.47 21.90 11.62
C HIS A 289 -3.49 22.84 10.97
N ALA A 290 -3.04 24.00 10.48
CA ALA A 290 -3.93 25.09 10.04
C ALA A 290 -4.89 24.68 8.92
N ASP A 291 -4.46 23.83 8.02
CA ASP A 291 -5.23 23.25 6.93
C ASP A 291 -6.28 22.21 7.38
N GLN A 292 -6.15 21.69 8.61
CA GLN A 292 -7.08 20.72 9.22
C GLN A 292 -8.06 21.36 10.23
N ARG A 293 -7.94 22.66 10.52
CA ARG A 293 -8.78 23.34 11.52
C ARG A 293 -10.23 23.56 11.09
N THR A 294 -10.51 23.42 9.80
CA THR A 294 -11.87 23.52 9.25
C THR A 294 -12.71 22.26 9.47
N ALA A 295 -12.09 21.17 9.90
CA ALA A 295 -12.82 19.95 10.24
C ALA A 295 -13.68 20.16 11.49
N ALA A 296 -14.81 19.46 11.58
CA ALA A 296 -15.73 19.55 12.72
C ALA A 296 -15.08 19.08 14.02
N GLY A 297 -15.39 19.75 15.13
CA GLY A 297 -14.96 19.36 16.47
C GLY A 297 -14.48 20.53 17.34
N ASP A 298 -14.31 20.27 18.64
CA ASP A 298 -13.74 21.25 19.58
C ASP A 298 -12.22 21.22 19.50
N LEU A 299 -11.65 22.22 18.82
CA LEU A 299 -10.21 22.36 18.62
C LEU A 299 -9.45 22.52 19.94
N THR A 300 -10.06 23.13 20.96
CA THR A 300 -9.44 23.29 22.28
C THR A 300 -9.37 21.96 23.01
N ALA A 301 -10.44 21.16 22.96
CA ALA A 301 -10.45 19.82 23.53
C ALA A 301 -9.42 18.92 22.83
N ALA A 302 -9.35 18.97 21.51
CA ALA A 302 -8.33 18.24 20.74
C ALA A 302 -6.91 18.67 21.11
N ALA A 303 -6.65 19.97 21.27
CA ALA A 303 -5.35 20.49 21.66
C ALA A 303 -4.94 20.08 23.08
N ARG A 304 -5.89 20.06 24.05
CA ARG A 304 -5.63 19.55 25.41
C ARG A 304 -5.29 18.07 25.39
N MET A 305 -6.04 17.25 24.64
CA MET A 305 -5.71 15.83 24.44
C MET A 305 -4.33 15.65 23.80
N HIS A 306 -4.01 16.48 22.79
CA HIS A 306 -2.72 16.42 22.10
C HIS A 306 -1.56 16.71 23.05
N LYS A 307 -1.67 17.74 23.92
CA LYS A 307 -0.67 18.03 24.96
C LYS A 307 -0.54 16.88 25.95
N ALA A 308 -1.66 16.35 26.48
CA ALA A 308 -1.67 15.23 27.39
C ALA A 308 -1.00 13.98 26.80
N VAL A 309 -1.38 13.59 25.58
CA VAL A 309 -0.79 12.45 24.85
C VAL A 309 0.70 12.67 24.58
N THR A 310 1.11 13.91 24.24
CA THR A 310 2.53 14.23 24.02
C THR A 310 3.35 13.99 25.29
N VAL A 311 2.88 14.43 26.46
CA VAL A 311 3.57 14.21 27.73
C VAL A 311 3.62 12.70 28.07
N MET A 312 2.51 11.98 27.94
CA MET A 312 2.49 10.53 28.15
C MET A 312 3.43 9.79 27.18
N MET A 313 3.48 10.23 25.90
CA MET A 313 4.39 9.68 24.90
C MET A 313 5.85 9.85 25.32
N LEU A 314 6.26 11.06 25.75
CA LEU A 314 7.62 11.34 26.18
C LEU A 314 8.04 10.49 27.38
N LYS A 315 7.13 10.25 28.35
CA LYS A 315 7.37 9.33 29.48
C LYS A 315 7.64 7.90 29.02
N LEU A 316 6.80 7.39 28.11
CA LEU A 316 6.95 6.04 27.55
C LEU A 316 8.19 5.91 26.65
N GLU A 317 8.52 6.99 25.92
CA GLU A 317 9.73 7.07 25.08
C GLU A 317 10.97 6.93 25.95
N ALA A 318 11.07 7.66 27.06
CA ALA A 318 12.16 7.54 28.03
C ALA A 318 12.31 6.09 28.55
N GLN A 319 11.19 5.41 28.87
CA GLN A 319 11.21 4.02 29.32
C GLN A 319 11.69 3.05 28.22
N VAL A 320 11.27 3.25 26.96
CA VAL A 320 11.69 2.42 25.83
C VAL A 320 13.17 2.62 25.53
N ILE A 321 13.65 3.87 25.52
CA ILE A 321 15.06 4.20 25.30
C ILE A 321 15.94 3.56 26.39
N ALA A 322 15.55 3.67 27.66
CA ALA A 322 16.32 3.13 28.79
C ALA A 322 16.50 1.60 28.70
N ARG A 323 15.49 0.85 28.23
CA ARG A 323 15.59 -0.62 28.11
C ARG A 323 16.19 -1.11 26.79
N ASN A 324 16.41 -0.22 25.81
CA ASN A 324 16.94 -0.58 24.48
C ASN A 324 18.15 0.29 24.10
N PRO A 325 19.32 0.10 24.75
CA PRO A 325 20.51 0.90 24.48
C PRO A 325 21.02 0.79 23.03
N ASP A 326 20.74 -0.33 22.36
CA ASP A 326 21.11 -0.55 20.95
C ASP A 326 20.35 0.36 19.95
N PHE A 327 19.31 1.06 20.39
CA PHE A 327 18.59 2.01 19.53
C PHE A 327 19.37 3.30 19.28
N ASP A 328 20.41 3.57 20.10
CA ASP A 328 21.27 4.77 19.99
C ASP A 328 20.44 6.08 20.06
N LEU A 329 19.47 6.11 20.98
CA LEU A 329 18.52 7.21 21.17
C LEU A 329 18.64 7.92 22.52
N GLN A 330 19.71 7.67 23.30
CA GLN A 330 19.86 8.19 24.66
C GLN A 330 19.85 9.73 24.71
N GLY A 331 20.36 10.40 23.67
CA GLY A 331 20.28 11.86 23.55
C GLY A 331 18.87 12.42 23.29
N ARG A 332 17.88 11.53 23.08
CA ARG A 332 16.48 11.88 22.84
C ARG A 332 15.55 11.58 24.01
N ASP A 333 16.08 11.21 25.14
CA ASP A 333 15.35 11.05 26.40
C ASP A 333 15.12 12.43 27.05
N PHE A 334 14.28 13.25 26.41
CA PHE A 334 14.13 14.68 26.72
C PHE A 334 13.71 14.96 28.15
N LEU A 335 12.78 14.19 28.73
CA LEU A 335 12.27 14.46 30.07
C LEU A 335 13.36 14.35 31.13
N ASN A 336 14.33 13.45 30.97
CA ASN A 336 15.46 13.28 31.88
C ASN A 336 16.56 14.34 31.67
N HIS A 337 16.48 15.15 30.60
CA HIS A 337 17.41 16.24 30.29
C HIS A 337 16.81 17.63 30.56
N ILE A 338 15.60 17.71 31.10
CA ILE A 338 14.97 18.98 31.46
C ILE A 338 15.37 19.41 32.87
N ASP A 339 15.87 20.66 33.00
CA ASP A 339 15.89 21.36 34.27
C ASP A 339 14.55 22.10 34.45
N PHE A 340 13.66 21.48 35.21
CA PHE A 340 12.30 22.00 35.45
C PHE A 340 12.31 23.29 36.25
N ALA A 341 13.36 23.59 37.06
CA ALA A 341 13.46 24.82 37.84
C ALA A 341 13.95 25.98 36.97
N ALA A 342 14.89 25.71 36.07
CA ALA A 342 15.42 26.71 35.14
C ALA A 342 14.56 26.86 33.87
N GLY A 343 13.69 25.92 33.58
CA GLY A 343 12.90 25.90 32.34
C GLY A 343 13.75 25.69 31.09
N THR A 344 14.76 24.82 31.19
CA THR A 344 15.71 24.54 30.09
C THR A 344 15.85 23.05 29.84
N VAL A 345 16.33 22.70 28.66
CA VAL A 345 16.65 21.31 28.27
C VAL A 345 18.07 21.25 27.73
N ASP A 346 18.86 20.26 28.17
CA ASP A 346 20.12 19.91 27.52
C ASP A 346 19.83 19.00 26.32
N TYR A 347 20.15 19.48 25.13
CA TYR A 347 19.97 18.74 23.88
C TYR A 347 21.29 18.58 23.16
N PHE A 348 21.85 17.38 23.22
CA PHE A 348 23.18 17.03 22.69
C PHE A 348 24.29 17.99 23.13
N GLY A 349 24.32 18.35 24.41
CA GLY A 349 25.33 19.22 25.02
C GLY A 349 25.12 20.72 24.77
N THR A 350 23.97 21.10 24.19
CA THR A 350 23.55 22.50 24.07
C THR A 350 22.30 22.73 24.91
N THR A 351 22.34 23.73 25.78
CA THR A 351 21.19 24.08 26.64
C THR A 351 20.27 25.08 25.93
N TYR A 352 18.99 24.71 25.78
CA TYR A 352 17.96 25.52 25.17
C TYR A 352 16.88 25.91 26.19
N PRO A 353 16.36 27.16 26.16
CA PRO A 353 15.17 27.49 26.92
C PRO A 353 13.94 26.81 26.32
N LEU A 354 13.08 26.27 27.20
CA LEU A 354 11.82 25.68 26.80
C LEU A 354 10.77 26.78 26.53
N LEU A 355 10.02 26.58 25.45
CA LEU A 355 8.88 27.46 25.08
C LEU A 355 7.65 27.19 25.94
N ASP A 356 7.58 26.03 26.58
CA ASP A 356 6.53 25.60 27.49
C ASP A 356 7.15 24.73 28.58
N CYS A 357 6.96 25.12 29.82
CA CYS A 357 7.44 24.40 31.02
C CYS A 357 6.28 23.83 31.84
N ASP A 358 5.06 23.86 31.29
CA ASP A 358 3.87 23.36 31.97
C ASP A 358 3.70 21.85 31.73
N PHE A 359 4.20 21.09 32.70
CA PHE A 359 4.14 19.62 32.72
C PHE A 359 3.38 19.13 33.99
N PRO A 360 2.04 19.31 34.06
CA PRO A 360 1.29 19.09 35.31
C PRO A 360 1.31 17.67 35.85
N THR A 361 1.69 16.69 35.04
CA THR A 361 1.74 15.27 35.42
C THR A 361 3.18 14.71 35.56
N VAL A 362 4.19 15.53 35.35
CA VAL A 362 5.60 15.09 35.45
C VAL A 362 6.11 15.34 36.86
N ASP A 363 6.64 14.28 37.50
CA ASP A 363 7.41 14.39 38.73
C ASP A 363 8.89 14.62 38.37
N PRO A 364 9.48 15.77 38.71
CA PRO A 364 10.89 16.03 38.42
C PRO A 364 11.87 15.01 39.02
N ALA A 365 11.48 14.30 40.09
CA ALA A 365 12.32 13.26 40.72
C ALA A 365 12.27 11.92 39.95
N ASN A 366 11.20 11.70 39.14
CA ASN A 366 11.04 10.52 38.28
C ASN A 366 10.26 10.88 37.03
N PRO A 367 10.86 11.65 36.09
CA PRO A 367 10.14 12.25 34.97
C PRO A 367 9.48 11.25 34.01
N ALA A 368 10.02 10.03 33.92
CA ALA A 368 9.51 8.97 33.05
C ALA A 368 8.34 8.16 33.65
N ALA A 369 7.97 8.40 34.91
CA ALA A 369 6.87 7.67 35.55
C ALA A 369 5.50 8.18 35.08
N LEU A 370 4.60 7.27 34.70
CA LEU A 370 3.21 7.58 34.50
C LEU A 370 2.51 7.82 35.85
N THR A 371 1.59 8.75 35.92
CA THR A 371 0.68 8.87 37.07
C THR A 371 -0.32 7.71 37.08
N ALA A 372 -0.96 7.45 38.22
CA ALA A 372 -1.97 6.39 38.34
C ALA A 372 -3.15 6.55 37.34
N ASP A 373 -3.50 7.78 36.96
CA ASP A 373 -4.55 8.02 35.98
C ASP A 373 -4.06 7.83 34.54
N GLU A 374 -2.83 8.22 34.22
CA GLU A 374 -2.18 7.92 32.94
C GLU A 374 -1.99 6.42 32.73
N GLU A 375 -1.62 5.66 33.78
CA GLU A 375 -1.54 4.18 33.71
C GLU A 375 -2.90 3.55 33.37
N LYS A 376 -3.99 4.01 34.03
CA LYS A 376 -5.35 3.51 33.73
C LYS A 376 -5.79 3.85 32.31
N ILE A 377 -5.52 5.07 31.82
CA ILE A 377 -5.82 5.49 30.46
C ILE A 377 -5.04 4.66 29.46
N THR A 378 -3.74 4.49 29.69
CA THR A 378 -2.87 3.67 28.85
C THR A 378 -3.36 2.23 28.77
N ALA A 379 -3.70 1.61 29.90
CA ALA A 379 -4.21 0.24 29.96
C ALA A 379 -5.54 0.08 29.23
N GLU A 380 -6.44 1.07 29.31
CA GLU A 380 -7.73 1.07 28.60
C GLU A 380 -7.52 1.22 27.09
N LEU A 381 -6.63 2.10 26.66
CA LEU A 381 -6.28 2.28 25.25
C LEU A 381 -5.62 1.03 24.66
N VAL A 382 -4.67 0.42 25.38
CA VAL A 382 -4.06 -0.86 24.98
C VAL A 382 -5.12 -1.92 24.74
N ARG A 383 -6.10 -2.04 25.65
CA ARG A 383 -7.22 -2.97 25.48
C ARG A 383 -8.07 -2.61 24.27
N SER A 384 -8.46 -1.34 24.11
CA SER A 384 -9.30 -0.88 23.00
C SER A 384 -8.67 -1.14 21.63
N PHE A 385 -7.35 -0.89 21.48
CA PHE A 385 -6.62 -1.20 20.25
C PHE A 385 -6.52 -2.71 19.98
N ALA A 386 -6.30 -3.51 21.03
CA ALA A 386 -6.21 -4.96 20.91
C ALA A 386 -7.57 -5.63 20.61
N GLU A 387 -8.66 -5.07 21.10
CA GLU A 387 -10.03 -5.59 20.94
C GLU A 387 -10.76 -5.02 19.71
N SER A 388 -10.23 -4.02 19.02
CA SER A 388 -10.82 -3.48 17.79
C SER A 388 -10.73 -4.50 16.64
N GLU A 389 -11.82 -5.24 16.39
CA GLU A 389 -11.87 -6.30 15.38
C GLU A 389 -11.45 -5.81 13.99
N ARG A 390 -11.91 -4.61 13.60
CA ARG A 390 -11.58 -4.04 12.30
C ARG A 390 -10.09 -3.71 12.20
N LEU A 391 -9.50 -3.08 13.23
CA LEU A 391 -8.08 -2.78 13.27
C LEU A 391 -7.24 -4.07 13.23
N GLN A 392 -7.60 -5.06 14.03
CA GLN A 392 -6.90 -6.35 14.06
C GLN A 392 -6.95 -7.05 12.71
N ARG A 393 -8.11 -7.04 12.02
CA ARG A 393 -8.25 -7.60 10.67
C ARG A 393 -7.37 -6.87 9.66
N HIS A 394 -7.30 -5.53 9.71
CA HIS A 394 -6.44 -4.72 8.85
C HIS A 394 -4.95 -5.01 9.09
N VAL A 395 -4.54 -5.08 10.35
CA VAL A 395 -3.13 -5.37 10.70
C VAL A 395 -2.74 -6.80 10.34
N GLN A 396 -3.63 -7.78 10.53
CA GLN A 396 -3.41 -9.15 10.05
C GLN A 396 -3.23 -9.19 8.52
N PHE A 397 -4.02 -8.39 7.78
CA PHE A 397 -3.87 -8.26 6.34
C PHE A 397 -2.51 -7.65 5.97
N LEU A 398 -2.03 -6.62 6.69
CA LEU A 398 -0.70 -6.04 6.50
C LEU A 398 0.42 -7.07 6.73
N TYR A 399 0.28 -7.95 7.74
CA TYR A 399 1.26 -9.01 7.97
C TYR A 399 1.19 -10.14 6.93
N ALA A 400 0.00 -10.46 6.44
CA ALA A 400 -0.20 -11.55 5.48
C ALA A 400 0.23 -11.18 4.05
N HIS A 401 -0.04 -9.94 3.64
CA HIS A 401 0.21 -9.43 2.28
C HIS A 401 1.38 -8.45 2.22
N GLY A 402 1.97 -8.10 3.37
CA GLY A 402 3.04 -7.12 3.48
C GLY A 402 4.37 -7.72 3.90
N ALA A 403 5.43 -6.95 3.62
CA ALA A 403 6.80 -7.22 4.02
C ALA A 403 7.59 -5.90 4.08
N PHE A 404 8.78 -5.97 4.66
CA PHE A 404 9.70 -4.83 4.73
C PHE A 404 10.21 -4.42 3.34
N TYR A 405 10.38 -5.38 2.45
CA TYR A 405 10.72 -5.20 1.03
C TYR A 405 10.16 -6.33 0.19
N LYS A 406 10.16 -6.15 -1.12
CA LYS A 406 9.78 -7.20 -2.08
C LYS A 406 10.58 -7.11 -3.36
N MET A 407 10.93 -8.26 -3.89
CA MET A 407 11.40 -8.40 -5.27
C MET A 407 10.25 -8.95 -6.12
N CYS A 408 9.94 -8.30 -7.22
CA CYS A 408 8.88 -8.74 -8.14
C CYS A 408 9.20 -8.33 -9.57
N ASN A 409 9.31 -9.31 -10.46
CA ASN A 409 9.52 -9.11 -11.89
C ASN A 409 10.67 -8.14 -12.21
N GLY A 410 11.81 -8.32 -11.55
CA GLY A 410 12.99 -7.47 -11.71
C GLY A 410 12.96 -6.17 -10.92
N ASN A 411 11.87 -5.82 -10.25
CA ASN A 411 11.77 -4.62 -9.43
C ASN A 411 12.03 -4.95 -7.95
N LEU A 412 12.79 -4.09 -7.28
CA LEU A 412 12.99 -4.07 -5.84
C LEU A 412 12.11 -2.97 -5.24
N LEU A 413 11.21 -3.36 -4.35
CA LEU A 413 10.25 -2.47 -3.70
C LEU A 413 10.62 -2.34 -2.22
N TYR A 414 10.76 -1.13 -1.71
CA TYR A 414 10.87 -0.80 -0.29
C TYR A 414 10.45 0.65 -0.06
N HIS A 415 9.98 0.97 1.14
CA HIS A 415 9.39 2.27 1.40
C HIS A 415 10.41 3.42 1.48
N GLY A 416 11.37 3.35 2.42
CA GLY A 416 12.25 4.47 2.76
C GLY A 416 13.64 4.41 2.08
N ALA A 417 14.67 3.99 2.81
CA ALA A 417 16.07 4.06 2.39
C ALA A 417 16.83 2.77 2.73
N VAL A 418 17.88 2.48 1.97
CA VAL A 418 18.94 1.54 2.39
C VAL A 418 20.02 2.37 3.09
N PRO A 419 20.18 2.30 4.43
CA PRO A 419 21.12 3.14 5.16
C PRO A 419 22.53 3.07 4.60
N MET A 420 23.17 4.22 4.39
CA MET A 420 24.50 4.35 3.79
C MET A 420 25.44 5.18 4.68
N THR A 421 26.73 4.96 4.50
CA THR A 421 27.81 5.79 5.01
C THR A 421 28.07 6.98 4.07
N GLU A 422 28.84 7.96 4.53
CA GLU A 422 29.15 9.18 3.76
C GLU A 422 29.87 8.89 2.43
N ASP A 423 30.59 7.79 2.34
CA ASP A 423 31.31 7.31 1.14
C ASP A 423 30.46 6.39 0.24
N GLY A 424 29.18 6.16 0.60
CA GLY A 424 28.21 5.39 -0.20
C GLY A 424 28.27 3.87 -0.01
N ALA A 425 28.98 3.36 0.99
CA ALA A 425 28.88 1.96 1.41
C ALA A 425 27.61 1.73 2.23
N PHE A 426 27.15 0.47 2.34
CA PHE A 426 26.02 0.15 3.22
C PHE A 426 26.42 0.34 4.69
N ALA A 427 25.66 1.13 5.44
CA ALA A 427 25.91 1.38 6.86
C ALA A 427 25.66 0.09 7.67
N ALA A 428 26.66 -0.30 8.46
CA ALA A 428 26.55 -1.43 9.37
C ALA A 428 25.89 -0.98 10.68
N ILE A 429 24.69 -1.47 10.97
CA ILE A 429 23.92 -1.14 12.16
C ILE A 429 23.93 -2.35 13.11
N ARG A 430 24.22 -2.08 14.38
CA ARG A 430 24.38 -3.12 15.40
C ARG A 430 23.10 -3.23 16.24
N PHE A 431 22.55 -4.44 16.27
CA PHE A 431 21.49 -4.84 17.19
C PHE A 431 21.86 -6.18 17.82
N GLU A 432 21.63 -6.33 19.12
CA GLU A 432 21.91 -7.57 19.87
C GLU A 432 23.35 -8.05 19.62
N GLY A 433 24.31 -7.11 19.66
CA GLY A 433 25.72 -7.38 19.44
C GLY A 433 26.13 -7.71 18.00
N THR A 434 25.20 -7.86 17.05
CA THR A 434 25.50 -8.24 15.66
C THR A 434 25.31 -7.06 14.71
N ALA A 435 26.34 -6.74 13.93
CA ALA A 435 26.27 -5.73 12.87
C ALA A 435 25.62 -6.30 11.60
N ARG A 436 24.70 -5.55 10.99
CA ARG A 436 23.96 -5.92 9.78
C ARG A 436 23.89 -4.72 8.85
N SER A 437 23.95 -4.95 7.55
CA SER A 437 23.82 -3.92 6.52
C SER A 437 23.01 -4.44 5.33
N GLY A 438 22.57 -3.56 4.44
CA GLY A 438 21.88 -3.92 3.20
C GLY A 438 20.71 -4.86 3.42
N LYS A 439 20.65 -5.93 2.64
CA LYS A 439 19.60 -6.96 2.72
C LYS A 439 19.50 -7.63 4.09
N GLN A 440 20.63 -7.92 4.73
CA GLN A 440 20.63 -8.57 6.07
C GLN A 440 19.95 -7.70 7.12
N LEU A 441 20.09 -6.37 7.04
CA LEU A 441 19.38 -5.43 7.90
C LEU A 441 17.88 -5.48 7.64
N PHE A 442 17.46 -5.48 6.38
CA PHE A 442 16.03 -5.55 6.00
C PHE A 442 15.38 -6.85 6.48
N ASP A 443 16.06 -8.00 6.30
CA ASP A 443 15.60 -9.30 6.79
C ASP A 443 15.47 -9.34 8.32
N TYR A 444 16.36 -8.65 9.04
CA TYR A 444 16.28 -8.50 10.49
C TYR A 444 15.08 -7.63 10.89
N CYS A 445 14.89 -6.48 10.24
CA CYS A 445 13.78 -5.57 10.52
C CYS A 445 12.42 -6.25 10.30
N ASP A 446 12.25 -6.97 9.19
CA ASP A 446 11.01 -7.72 8.89
C ASP A 446 10.72 -8.75 9.99
N ARG A 447 11.71 -9.56 10.37
CA ARG A 447 11.55 -10.57 11.41
C ARG A 447 11.20 -9.97 12.76
N ARG A 448 11.87 -8.87 13.17
CA ARG A 448 11.59 -8.20 14.45
C ARG A 448 10.20 -7.55 14.49
N ALA A 449 9.79 -6.91 13.39
CA ALA A 449 8.44 -6.36 13.26
C ALA A 449 7.37 -7.44 13.42
N ARG A 450 7.55 -8.61 12.77
CA ARG A 450 6.63 -9.75 12.93
C ARG A 450 6.60 -10.30 14.35
N GLN A 451 7.73 -10.37 15.06
CA GLN A 451 7.78 -10.83 16.45
C GLN A 451 6.97 -9.94 17.38
N GLY A 452 6.94 -8.62 17.14
CA GLY A 452 6.14 -7.67 17.94
C GLY A 452 4.64 -7.98 17.94
N TYR A 453 4.14 -8.63 16.90
CA TYR A 453 2.73 -9.03 16.78
C TYR A 453 2.50 -10.53 17.07
N SER A 454 3.34 -11.41 16.52
CA SER A 454 3.10 -12.85 16.52
C SER A 454 3.63 -13.60 17.75
N ALA A 455 4.60 -13.03 18.47
CA ALA A 455 5.13 -13.67 19.68
C ALA A 455 4.07 -13.72 20.80
N PRO A 456 4.15 -14.68 21.73
CA PRO A 456 3.18 -14.81 22.82
C PRO A 456 3.03 -13.52 23.63
N VAL A 457 1.80 -13.17 23.99
CA VAL A 457 1.50 -11.99 24.81
C VAL A 457 2.25 -12.07 26.15
N GLY A 458 2.89 -10.96 26.55
CA GLY A 458 3.68 -10.88 27.76
C GLY A 458 5.10 -11.48 27.65
N SER A 459 5.48 -12.05 26.50
CA SER A 459 6.83 -12.58 26.33
C SER A 459 7.86 -11.45 26.10
N PRO A 460 9.13 -11.62 26.52
CA PRO A 460 10.21 -10.68 26.22
C PRO A 460 10.40 -10.44 24.72
N ALA A 461 10.20 -11.47 23.89
CA ALA A 461 10.32 -11.37 22.44
C ALA A 461 9.24 -10.44 21.85
N ARG A 462 7.98 -10.49 22.38
CA ARG A 462 6.91 -9.59 21.96
C ARG A 462 7.22 -8.15 22.35
N LEU A 463 7.61 -7.92 23.60
CA LEU A 463 7.96 -6.58 24.09
C LEU A 463 9.09 -5.97 23.25
N ALA A 464 10.18 -6.71 23.05
CA ALA A 464 11.31 -6.25 22.24
C ALA A 464 10.89 -5.96 20.76
N GLY A 465 9.99 -6.76 20.20
CA GLY A 465 9.44 -6.52 18.87
C GLY A 465 8.52 -5.29 18.82
N GLN A 466 7.71 -5.05 19.86
CA GLN A 466 6.87 -3.85 19.99
C GLN A 466 7.71 -2.57 20.08
N ASP A 467 8.78 -2.59 20.89
CA ASP A 467 9.74 -1.48 20.98
C ASP A 467 10.44 -1.24 19.65
N PHE A 468 10.77 -2.33 18.95
CA PHE A 468 11.41 -2.24 17.63
C PHE A 468 10.47 -1.65 16.55
N LEU A 469 9.16 -1.91 16.60
CA LEU A 469 8.18 -1.27 15.72
C LEU A 469 8.18 0.25 15.92
N TRP A 470 8.28 0.73 17.16
CA TRP A 470 8.44 2.16 17.41
C TRP A 470 9.81 2.68 16.92
N TYR A 471 10.90 1.93 17.14
CA TYR A 471 12.19 2.31 16.59
C TYR A 471 12.15 2.45 15.06
N LEU A 472 11.47 1.57 14.35
CA LEU A 472 11.32 1.66 12.90
C LEU A 472 10.59 2.93 12.46
N TRP A 473 9.70 3.47 13.30
CA TRP A 473 9.01 4.74 13.07
C TRP A 473 9.95 5.93 13.03
N CYS A 474 10.88 6.07 13.98
CA CYS A 474 11.62 7.31 14.23
C CYS A 474 13.13 7.16 14.44
N GLY A 475 13.67 5.93 14.46
CA GLY A 475 15.08 5.67 14.75
C GLY A 475 16.01 6.26 13.67
N ALA A 476 17.11 6.87 14.09
CA ALA A 476 18.05 7.58 13.21
C ALA A 476 18.64 6.71 12.08
N LYS A 477 18.73 5.40 12.30
CA LYS A 477 19.27 4.41 11.33
C LYS A 477 18.19 3.47 10.85
N SER A 478 16.91 3.81 11.07
CA SER A 478 15.79 3.04 10.56
C SER A 478 15.70 3.16 9.04
N PRO A 479 15.67 2.03 8.31
CA PRO A 479 15.48 2.07 6.87
C PRO A 479 14.14 2.65 6.44
N LEU A 480 13.13 2.66 7.31
CA LEU A 480 11.82 3.25 7.01
C LEU A 480 11.79 4.76 7.22
N PHE A 481 12.66 5.30 8.07
CA PHE A 481 12.68 6.74 8.38
C PHE A 481 13.77 7.50 7.61
N GLY A 482 14.99 6.98 7.53
CA GLY A 482 16.09 7.53 6.72
C GLY A 482 16.50 8.96 7.05
N ARG A 483 16.43 9.37 8.32
CA ARG A 483 16.85 10.69 8.84
C ARG A 483 17.50 10.56 10.20
N SER A 484 18.29 11.58 10.60
CA SER A 484 19.01 11.61 11.87
C SER A 484 18.12 11.64 13.11
N ALA A 485 16.98 12.29 13.03
CA ALA A 485 16.04 12.45 14.14
C ALA A 485 14.65 12.80 13.61
N MET A 486 13.61 12.43 14.37
CA MET A 486 12.26 12.94 14.19
C MET A 486 12.03 14.05 15.22
N THR A 487 12.09 15.30 14.77
CA THR A 487 12.15 16.49 15.63
C THR A 487 10.78 16.92 16.18
N THR A 488 10.03 15.98 16.77
CA THR A 488 8.67 16.28 17.28
C THR A 488 8.68 17.06 18.58
N PHE A 489 9.56 16.75 19.53
CA PHE A 489 9.75 17.49 20.77
C PHE A 489 10.33 18.87 20.47
N GLU A 490 11.37 18.94 19.68
CA GLU A 490 12.10 20.16 19.35
C GLU A 490 11.17 21.21 18.75
N ARG A 491 10.29 20.83 17.85
CA ARG A 491 9.32 21.76 17.22
C ARG A 491 8.26 22.29 18.17
N LEU A 492 7.93 21.53 19.21
CA LEU A 492 6.95 21.96 20.22
C LEU A 492 7.58 22.81 21.32
N TYR A 493 8.82 22.48 21.72
CA TYR A 493 9.40 23.00 22.96
C TYR A 493 10.64 23.88 22.78
N ILE A 494 11.32 23.88 21.63
CA ILE A 494 12.55 24.64 21.37
C ILE A 494 12.32 25.62 20.23
N ALA A 495 12.62 26.90 20.46
CA ALA A 495 12.45 27.93 19.44
C ALA A 495 13.53 27.92 18.36
N ASP A 496 14.74 27.48 18.70
CA ASP A 496 15.89 27.49 17.79
C ASP A 496 15.70 26.52 16.62
N PRO A 497 15.66 27.00 15.36
CA PRO A 497 15.57 26.14 14.19
C PRO A 497 16.72 25.13 14.05
N ALA A 498 17.89 25.42 14.63
CA ALA A 498 19.03 24.52 14.58
C ALA A 498 18.75 23.19 15.29
N ALA A 499 17.97 23.21 16.39
CA ALA A 499 17.52 22.00 17.08
C ALA A 499 16.46 21.19 16.29
N GLN A 500 15.83 21.80 15.28
CA GLN A 500 14.73 21.20 14.51
C GLN A 500 15.19 20.57 13.19
N VAL A 501 16.50 20.50 12.94
CA VAL A 501 17.06 19.98 11.67
C VAL A 501 17.02 18.46 11.65
N GLU A 502 16.41 17.91 10.62
CA GLU A 502 16.42 16.46 10.32
C GLU A 502 17.35 16.18 9.14
N ILE A 503 18.57 15.73 9.45
CA ILE A 503 19.58 15.41 8.43
C ILE A 503 19.17 14.11 7.75
N LYS A 504 19.04 14.13 6.41
CA LYS A 504 18.75 12.93 5.63
C LYS A 504 19.93 11.96 5.64
N ASP A 505 19.63 10.65 5.63
CA ASP A 505 20.63 9.61 5.43
C ASP A 505 21.44 9.86 4.14
N PRO A 506 22.75 9.57 4.10
CA PRO A 506 23.57 9.71 2.90
C PRO A 506 23.01 9.01 1.66
N TYR A 507 22.18 7.98 1.83
CA TYR A 507 21.42 7.33 0.76
C TYR A 507 20.79 8.36 -0.21
N TYR A 508 20.09 9.37 0.29
CA TYR A 508 19.36 10.35 -0.54
C TYR A 508 20.29 11.23 -1.41
N ARG A 509 21.57 11.30 -1.06
CA ARG A 509 22.58 11.97 -1.88
C ARG A 509 23.17 11.01 -2.93
N HIS A 510 23.39 9.75 -2.54
CA HIS A 510 24.02 8.75 -3.39
C HIS A 510 23.10 8.18 -4.48
N ILE A 511 21.78 8.15 -4.28
CA ILE A 511 20.81 7.59 -5.26
C ILE A 511 20.78 8.32 -6.62
N ALA A 512 21.38 9.48 -6.73
CA ALA A 512 21.55 10.16 -8.02
C ALA A 512 22.54 9.43 -8.95
N ASP A 513 23.53 8.71 -8.36
CA ASP A 513 24.53 7.94 -9.09
C ASP A 513 23.96 6.57 -9.54
N PRO A 514 23.99 6.23 -10.84
CA PRO A 514 23.56 4.92 -11.34
C PRO A 514 24.25 3.74 -10.67
N ARG A 515 25.52 3.89 -10.30
CA ARG A 515 26.32 2.83 -9.63
C ARG A 515 25.75 2.47 -8.26
N THR A 516 25.18 3.44 -7.55
CA THR A 516 24.51 3.18 -6.26
C THR A 516 23.25 2.34 -6.46
N ALA A 517 22.41 2.65 -7.43
CA ALA A 517 21.24 1.86 -7.74
C ALA A 517 21.60 0.41 -8.14
N GLU A 518 22.66 0.24 -8.95
CA GLU A 518 23.18 -1.08 -9.33
C GLU A 518 23.76 -1.84 -8.14
N HIS A 519 24.42 -1.16 -7.21
CA HIS A 519 24.97 -1.75 -6.00
C HIS A 519 23.84 -2.29 -5.10
N ILE A 520 22.79 -1.49 -4.88
CA ILE A 520 21.60 -1.91 -4.13
C ILE A 520 20.93 -3.10 -4.81
N LEU A 521 20.65 -3.04 -6.12
CA LEU A 521 20.01 -4.13 -6.83
C LEU A 521 20.79 -5.45 -6.69
N ARG A 522 22.12 -5.41 -6.83
CA ARG A 522 22.99 -6.58 -6.67
C ARG A 522 22.95 -7.16 -5.26
N GLU A 523 22.91 -6.32 -4.24
CA GLU A 523 22.79 -6.74 -2.84
C GLU A 523 21.52 -7.57 -2.61
N PHE A 524 20.43 -7.21 -3.29
CA PHE A 524 19.17 -7.95 -3.24
C PHE A 524 19.05 -9.06 -4.29
N GLY A 525 20.14 -9.38 -5.01
CA GLY A 525 20.18 -10.48 -5.98
C GLY A 525 19.56 -10.15 -7.34
N LEU A 526 19.35 -8.86 -7.64
CA LEU A 526 18.83 -8.39 -8.91
C LEU A 526 19.99 -7.86 -9.77
N SER A 527 20.03 -8.30 -11.03
CA SER A 527 21.01 -7.85 -12.01
C SER A 527 20.37 -7.82 -13.39
N GLY A 528 20.65 -6.79 -14.17
CA GLY A 528 20.13 -6.67 -15.53
C GLY A 528 19.62 -5.27 -15.85
N GLU A 529 19.57 -4.95 -17.14
CA GLU A 529 19.14 -3.64 -17.62
C GLU A 529 17.68 -3.31 -17.30
N GLY A 530 16.82 -4.33 -17.17
CA GLY A 530 15.39 -4.18 -16.83
C GLY A 530 15.08 -4.19 -15.34
N SER A 531 16.10 -4.13 -14.45
CA SER A 531 15.88 -4.11 -13.00
C SER A 531 15.81 -2.68 -12.47
N HIS A 532 14.79 -2.41 -11.62
CA HIS A 532 14.54 -1.09 -11.07
C HIS A 532 14.27 -1.14 -9.57
N ILE A 533 14.54 -0.03 -8.89
CA ILE A 533 14.15 0.23 -7.51
C ILE A 533 12.92 1.14 -7.56
N VAL A 534 11.90 0.80 -6.78
CA VAL A 534 10.70 1.64 -6.59
C VAL A 534 10.54 1.90 -5.10
N ASN A 535 10.57 3.16 -4.71
CA ASN A 535 10.40 3.57 -3.31
C ASN A 535 9.51 4.82 -3.16
N GLY A 536 9.15 5.16 -1.89
CA GLY A 536 8.31 6.29 -1.49
C GLY A 536 8.99 7.17 -0.44
N HIS A 537 8.22 7.55 0.59
CA HIS A 537 8.63 8.20 1.85
C HIS A 537 9.04 9.67 1.77
N VAL A 538 9.80 10.07 0.77
CA VAL A 538 10.23 11.47 0.62
C VAL A 538 9.57 12.07 -0.60
N PRO A 539 8.59 12.96 -0.42
CA PRO A 539 7.86 13.55 -1.52
C PRO A 539 8.76 14.27 -2.51
N VAL A 540 8.59 13.96 -3.79
CA VAL A 540 9.27 14.63 -4.90
C VAL A 540 8.72 16.05 -5.05
N ARG A 541 9.59 17.05 -5.02
CA ARG A 541 9.21 18.46 -5.18
C ARG A 541 9.12 18.83 -6.67
N ALA A 542 8.10 18.29 -7.35
CA ALA A 542 7.94 18.48 -8.79
C ALA A 542 7.80 19.97 -9.17
N ILE A 543 7.21 20.80 -8.30
CA ILE A 543 7.12 22.25 -8.49
C ILE A 543 8.48 22.94 -8.52
N GLU A 544 9.50 22.37 -7.84
CA GLU A 544 10.88 22.85 -7.82
C GLU A 544 11.71 22.22 -8.96
N GLY A 545 11.08 21.43 -9.84
CA GLY A 545 11.75 20.74 -10.95
C GLY A 545 12.49 19.46 -10.54
N GLU A 546 12.25 18.93 -9.34
CA GLU A 546 12.83 17.66 -8.92
C GLU A 546 12.24 16.50 -9.73
N SER A 547 13.13 15.66 -10.32
CA SER A 547 12.72 14.46 -11.04
C SER A 547 12.50 13.28 -10.10
N PRO A 548 11.40 12.52 -10.24
CA PRO A 548 11.19 11.26 -9.54
C PRO A 548 12.13 10.15 -10.00
N ILE A 549 12.76 10.33 -11.15
CA ILE A 549 13.65 9.35 -11.77
C ILE A 549 15.09 9.65 -11.36
N LYS A 550 15.73 8.72 -10.68
CA LYS A 550 17.09 8.80 -10.15
C LYS A 550 17.95 7.65 -10.70
N GLY A 551 19.24 7.66 -10.36
CA GLY A 551 20.15 6.56 -10.66
C GLY A 551 20.17 6.16 -12.14
N GLY A 552 20.16 7.14 -13.06
CA GLY A 552 20.16 6.87 -14.50
C GLY A 552 18.91 6.12 -14.99
N GLY A 553 17.77 6.27 -14.36
CA GLY A 553 16.52 5.58 -14.69
C GLY A 553 16.26 4.30 -13.88
N ARG A 554 17.22 3.88 -13.05
CA ARG A 554 17.10 2.62 -12.28
C ARG A 554 16.41 2.77 -10.93
N LEU A 555 16.19 3.98 -10.43
CA LEU A 555 15.47 4.25 -9.20
C LEU A 555 14.35 5.24 -9.47
N ILE A 556 13.15 4.89 -9.02
CA ILE A 556 11.93 5.64 -9.26
C ILE A 556 11.28 5.91 -7.89
N ILE A 557 11.18 7.20 -7.52
CA ILE A 557 10.49 7.64 -6.31
C ILE A 557 9.04 7.92 -6.69
N ILE A 558 8.11 7.18 -6.12
CA ILE A 558 6.68 7.32 -6.44
C ILE A 558 5.86 8.07 -5.38
N ASP A 559 6.52 8.63 -4.36
CA ASP A 559 5.89 9.59 -3.46
C ASP A 559 5.78 10.96 -4.17
N GLY A 560 4.60 11.27 -4.64
CA GLY A 560 4.25 12.54 -5.26
C GLY A 560 3.47 13.47 -4.33
N GLY A 561 3.36 13.14 -3.03
CA GLY A 561 2.56 13.90 -2.07
C GLY A 561 1.07 13.68 -2.29
N PHE A 562 0.61 12.44 -2.22
CA PHE A 562 -0.80 12.05 -2.36
C PHE A 562 -1.70 12.77 -1.35
N CYS A 563 -1.19 12.97 -0.12
CA CYS A 563 -1.87 13.72 0.92
C CYS A 563 -2.03 15.20 0.55
N ARG A 564 -3.24 15.74 0.69
CA ARG A 564 -3.58 17.15 0.39
C ARG A 564 -2.65 18.15 1.06
N ALA A 565 -2.16 17.86 2.27
CA ALA A 565 -1.22 18.71 3.00
C ALA A 565 0.10 18.95 2.23
N TYR A 566 0.48 18.08 1.31
CA TYR A 566 1.70 18.19 0.51
C TYR A 566 1.51 18.88 -0.84
N HIS A 567 0.30 18.99 -1.38
CA HIS A 567 0.06 19.52 -2.72
C HIS A 567 0.71 20.88 -2.98
N ARG A 568 0.75 21.75 -1.94
CA ARG A 568 1.43 23.07 -2.03
C ARG A 568 2.95 22.97 -2.19
N ARG A 569 3.56 21.85 -1.74
CA ARG A 569 5.02 21.63 -1.81
C ARG A 569 5.42 20.81 -3.02
N THR A 570 4.60 19.85 -3.42
CA THR A 570 4.88 18.96 -4.54
C THR A 570 4.41 19.54 -5.88
N GLY A 571 3.31 20.29 -5.88
CA GLY A 571 2.65 20.82 -7.09
C GLY A 571 1.84 19.77 -7.85
N ILE A 572 1.74 18.55 -7.34
CA ILE A 572 1.01 17.41 -7.90
C ILE A 572 0.31 16.65 -6.77
N ALA A 573 -0.52 15.67 -7.12
CA ALA A 573 -1.27 14.85 -6.19
C ALA A 573 -0.92 13.36 -6.25
N GLY A 574 0.33 13.03 -6.50
CA GLY A 574 0.83 11.67 -6.46
C GLY A 574 1.27 11.11 -7.80
N TYR A 575 1.91 9.94 -7.72
CA TYR A 575 2.33 9.15 -8.87
C TYR A 575 1.68 7.76 -8.85
N THR A 576 1.43 7.21 -10.04
CA THR A 576 1.27 5.78 -10.23
C THR A 576 2.30 5.30 -11.23
N LEU A 577 3.10 4.31 -10.86
CA LEU A 577 3.96 3.61 -11.81
C LEU A 577 3.20 2.42 -12.38
N VAL A 578 3.17 2.30 -13.69
CA VAL A 578 2.50 1.21 -14.42
C VAL A 578 3.55 0.36 -15.11
N TYR A 579 3.63 -0.93 -14.77
CA TYR A 579 4.50 -1.90 -15.42
C TYR A 579 3.70 -2.90 -16.24
N ASN A 580 3.79 -2.81 -17.54
CA ASN A 580 3.09 -3.68 -18.46
C ASN A 580 4.06 -4.44 -19.39
N SER A 581 3.55 -5.12 -20.40
CA SER A 581 4.37 -5.90 -21.35
C SER A 581 5.27 -5.05 -22.26
N ARG A 582 5.18 -3.73 -22.22
CA ARG A 582 6.02 -2.81 -23.02
C ARG A 582 7.06 -2.07 -22.19
N GLY A 583 6.95 -2.09 -20.85
CA GLY A 583 7.88 -1.43 -19.94
C GLY A 583 7.21 -0.68 -18.80
N LEU A 584 7.89 0.34 -18.30
CA LEU A 584 7.47 1.18 -17.17
C LEU A 584 7.02 2.56 -17.65
N ILE A 585 5.84 2.97 -17.17
CA ILE A 585 5.22 4.26 -17.44
C ILE A 585 4.92 4.92 -16.10
N LEU A 586 5.44 6.12 -15.88
CA LEU A 586 5.07 6.95 -14.73
C LEU A 586 3.88 7.83 -15.10
N ARG A 587 2.85 7.80 -14.27
CA ARG A 587 1.69 8.69 -14.35
C ARG A 587 1.71 9.68 -13.21
N THR A 588 1.74 10.97 -13.56
CA THR A 588 1.67 12.08 -12.62
C THR A 588 0.24 12.57 -12.55
N HIS A 589 -0.36 12.54 -11.35
CA HIS A 589 -1.75 12.94 -11.13
C HIS A 589 -1.85 14.39 -10.66
N GLN A 590 -2.86 15.11 -11.17
CA GLN A 590 -3.26 16.41 -10.65
C GLN A 590 -4.19 16.24 -9.45
N PRO A 591 -4.36 17.26 -8.59
CA PRO A 591 -5.26 17.19 -7.44
C PRO A 591 -6.67 16.77 -7.83
N PHE A 592 -7.21 15.79 -7.09
CA PHE A 592 -8.57 15.31 -7.22
C PHE A 592 -9.49 16.08 -6.28
N GLU A 593 -10.60 16.60 -6.77
CA GLU A 593 -11.52 17.37 -5.96
C GLU A 593 -12.41 16.47 -5.08
N SER A 594 -13.25 15.64 -5.71
CA SER A 594 -14.11 14.68 -5.00
C SER A 594 -14.66 13.62 -5.95
N VAL A 595 -15.06 12.48 -5.36
CA VAL A 595 -15.78 11.41 -6.09
C VAL A 595 -17.13 11.92 -6.59
N ASP A 596 -17.82 12.75 -5.81
CA ASP A 596 -19.12 13.31 -6.16
C ASP A 596 -19.04 14.16 -7.44
N LYS A 597 -18.05 15.05 -7.52
CA LYS A 597 -17.81 15.86 -8.72
C LYS A 597 -17.47 14.98 -9.93
N ALA A 598 -16.60 14.00 -9.76
CA ALA A 598 -16.24 13.07 -10.84
C ALA A 598 -17.45 12.33 -11.42
N ILE A 599 -18.41 11.95 -10.56
CA ILE A 599 -19.63 11.27 -10.98
C ILE A 599 -20.58 12.24 -11.75
N HIS A 600 -20.80 13.46 -11.24
CA HIS A 600 -21.78 14.36 -11.82
C HIS A 600 -21.30 15.11 -13.06
N GLU A 601 -20.01 15.45 -13.12
CA GLU A 601 -19.43 16.25 -14.20
C GLU A 601 -18.66 15.40 -15.23
N ASP A 602 -18.56 14.07 -15.02
CA ASP A 602 -17.80 13.12 -15.85
C ASP A 602 -16.30 13.51 -15.97
N GLU A 603 -15.78 14.16 -14.90
CA GLU A 603 -14.39 14.55 -14.80
C GLU A 603 -13.51 13.38 -14.34
N ASP A 604 -12.37 13.23 -14.98
CA ASP A 604 -11.31 12.30 -14.58
C ASP A 604 -10.12 13.07 -14.00
N ILE A 605 -9.27 12.41 -13.22
CA ILE A 605 -8.01 13.01 -12.78
C ILE A 605 -7.14 13.29 -14.01
N ALA A 606 -6.80 14.55 -14.23
CA ALA A 606 -5.84 14.91 -15.25
C ALA A 606 -4.48 14.28 -14.92
N SER A 607 -3.97 13.46 -15.82
CA SER A 607 -2.73 12.71 -15.63
C SER A 607 -1.80 12.87 -16.82
N LYS A 608 -0.50 13.08 -16.54
CA LYS A 608 0.56 13.08 -17.56
C LYS A 608 1.30 11.76 -17.49
N SER A 609 1.51 11.14 -18.65
CA SER A 609 2.26 9.88 -18.77
C SER A 609 3.66 10.10 -19.32
N GLU A 610 4.66 9.45 -18.74
CA GLU A 610 6.06 9.46 -19.16
C GLU A 610 6.59 8.02 -19.20
N TYR A 611 7.18 7.61 -20.33
CA TYR A 611 7.86 6.32 -20.43
C TYR A 611 9.23 6.39 -19.77
N ILE A 612 9.42 5.64 -18.67
CA ILE A 612 10.70 5.54 -17.96
C ILE A 612 11.59 4.47 -18.60
N TYR A 613 10.99 3.36 -18.93
CA TYR A 613 11.67 2.23 -19.54
C TYR A 613 10.80 1.60 -20.62
N THR A 614 11.34 1.45 -21.80
CA THR A 614 10.72 0.70 -22.91
C THR A 614 11.50 -0.57 -23.12
N ALA A 615 10.85 -1.71 -22.93
CA ALA A 615 11.47 -3.00 -23.14
C ALA A 615 11.86 -3.19 -24.62
N PRO A 616 13.08 -3.67 -24.93
CA PRO A 616 13.53 -3.89 -26.31
C PRO A 616 12.64 -4.86 -27.08
N GLN A 617 12.04 -5.81 -26.37
CA GLN A 617 11.04 -6.75 -26.87
C GLN A 617 9.86 -6.79 -25.90
N ARG A 618 8.69 -7.17 -26.41
CA ARG A 618 7.51 -7.32 -25.59
C ARG A 618 7.75 -8.36 -24.49
N ILE A 619 7.60 -7.96 -23.23
CA ILE A 619 7.74 -8.83 -22.07
C ILE A 619 6.57 -9.83 -22.06
N LEU A 620 6.87 -11.10 -21.99
CA LEU A 620 5.90 -12.19 -21.93
C LEU A 620 5.81 -12.74 -20.51
N VAL A 621 4.81 -13.57 -20.26
CA VAL A 621 4.67 -14.28 -18.97
C VAL A 621 5.93 -15.09 -18.64
N ARG A 622 6.58 -15.71 -19.63
CA ARG A 622 7.84 -16.48 -19.43
C ARG A 622 8.98 -15.65 -18.82
N ASP A 623 8.97 -14.33 -19.01
CA ASP A 623 10.01 -13.40 -18.57
C ASP A 623 9.74 -12.85 -17.16
N THR A 624 8.69 -13.34 -16.50
CA THR A 624 8.26 -12.94 -15.14
C THR A 624 8.61 -14.01 -14.11
N ASP A 625 8.56 -13.63 -12.82
CA ASP A 625 8.75 -14.57 -11.70
C ASP A 625 7.72 -15.72 -11.74
N GLU A 626 6.48 -15.43 -12.15
CA GLU A 626 5.46 -16.46 -12.36
C GLU A 626 5.85 -17.41 -13.51
N GLY A 627 6.36 -16.84 -14.59
CA GLY A 627 6.89 -17.62 -15.72
C GLY A 627 8.04 -18.53 -15.30
N GLY A 628 8.96 -18.06 -14.48
CA GLY A 628 10.04 -18.88 -13.93
C GLY A 628 9.53 -20.08 -13.12
N ARG A 629 8.52 -19.86 -12.24
CA ARG A 629 7.86 -20.95 -11.50
C ARG A 629 7.14 -21.92 -12.41
N LYS A 630 6.48 -21.44 -13.47
CA LYS A 630 5.80 -22.30 -14.45
C LYS A 630 6.77 -23.11 -15.28
N GLN A 631 7.91 -22.54 -15.67
CA GLN A 631 8.98 -23.29 -16.35
C GLN A 631 9.59 -24.37 -15.45
N ALA A 632 9.73 -24.12 -14.14
CA ALA A 632 10.12 -25.15 -13.19
C ALA A 632 9.09 -26.29 -13.15
N LEU A 633 7.80 -25.95 -13.07
CA LEU A 633 6.73 -26.97 -13.10
C LEU A 633 6.71 -27.78 -14.41
N ILE A 634 7.00 -27.18 -15.56
CA ILE A 634 7.16 -27.94 -16.83
C ILE A 634 8.26 -28.97 -16.69
N ARG A 635 9.45 -28.61 -16.15
CA ARG A 635 10.55 -29.55 -15.92
C ARG A 635 10.13 -30.70 -15.01
N ASP A 636 9.42 -30.40 -13.92
CA ASP A 636 8.94 -31.40 -12.98
C ASP A 636 7.90 -32.34 -13.59
N LEU A 637 6.96 -31.82 -14.39
CA LEU A 637 5.96 -32.61 -15.11
C LEU A 637 6.59 -33.44 -16.20
N THR A 638 7.62 -32.95 -16.90
CA THR A 638 8.38 -33.74 -17.89
C THR A 638 9.07 -34.91 -17.21
N ALA A 639 9.72 -34.71 -16.07
CA ALA A 639 10.31 -35.79 -15.28
C ALA A 639 9.26 -36.79 -14.78
N LEU A 640 8.05 -36.34 -14.43
CA LEU A 640 6.93 -37.22 -14.07
C LEU A 640 6.46 -38.07 -15.26
N VAL A 641 6.36 -37.50 -16.47
CA VAL A 641 6.01 -38.22 -17.69
C VAL A 641 7.07 -39.32 -17.98
N GLU A 642 8.35 -38.97 -17.87
CA GLU A 642 9.45 -39.95 -18.03
C GLU A 642 9.39 -41.08 -16.97
N ALA A 643 9.06 -40.73 -15.72
CA ALA A 643 8.90 -41.70 -14.63
C ALA A 643 7.71 -42.65 -14.87
N TYR A 644 6.63 -42.19 -15.46
CA TYR A 644 5.51 -43.04 -15.90
C TYR A 644 5.91 -43.94 -17.05
N GLN A 645 6.56 -43.41 -18.09
CA GLN A 645 6.98 -44.16 -19.28
C GLN A 645 8.02 -45.22 -18.95
N SER A 646 8.90 -44.97 -17.98
CA SER A 646 9.91 -45.92 -17.52
C SER A 646 9.40 -46.92 -16.48
N GLY A 647 8.15 -46.81 -16.02
CA GLY A 647 7.57 -47.67 -15.00
C GLY A 647 8.08 -47.41 -13.56
N VAL A 648 8.86 -46.38 -13.33
CA VAL A 648 9.36 -45.98 -11.98
C VAL A 648 8.22 -45.50 -11.09
N ILE A 649 7.22 -44.87 -11.68
CA ILE A 649 5.95 -44.52 -11.05
C ILE A 649 4.83 -45.13 -11.88
N VAL A 650 3.89 -45.78 -11.22
CA VAL A 650 2.72 -46.35 -11.89
C VAL A 650 1.68 -45.24 -12.09
N GLN A 651 1.24 -45.04 -13.33
CA GLN A 651 0.16 -44.11 -13.61
C GLN A 651 -1.20 -44.66 -13.13
N GLY A 652 -2.09 -43.75 -12.72
CA GLY A 652 -3.46 -44.07 -12.37
C GLY A 652 -4.28 -44.48 -13.61
N VAL A 653 -5.47 -45.05 -13.37
CA VAL A 653 -6.43 -45.34 -14.44
C VAL A 653 -7.11 -44.02 -14.82
N ALA A 654 -7.10 -43.68 -16.11
CA ALA A 654 -7.86 -42.54 -16.59
C ALA A 654 -9.36 -42.78 -16.29
N GLN A 655 -9.97 -41.90 -15.46
CA GLN A 655 -11.42 -41.85 -15.43
C GLN A 655 -11.85 -41.14 -16.72
N GLU A 656 -12.39 -41.92 -17.67
CA GLU A 656 -13.16 -41.34 -18.78
C GLU A 656 -14.36 -40.59 -18.19
N MET A 657 -14.37 -39.25 -18.30
CA MET A 657 -15.55 -38.43 -18.02
C MET A 657 -16.47 -38.43 -19.24
#